data_c7e010cf769e55317bcd9e82b9a4b1d9
#
_entry.id   c7e010cf769e55317bcd9e82b9a4b1d9
#
_cell.length_a   1.000
_cell.length_b   1.000
_cell.length_c   1.000
_cell.angle_alpha   90.00
_cell.angle_beta   90.00
_cell.angle_gamma   90.00
#
_symmetry.space_group_name_H-M   'P 1'
#
loop_
_entity.id
_entity.type
_entity.pdbx_description
1 polymer ?
#
loop_
_entity_poly.entity_id
_entity_poly.type
_entity_poly.pdbx_seq_one_letter_code
_entity_poly.pdbx_strand_id
1 'polypeptide(L)'
;EREVVLGHAIWKREWGGDPSIVGKTILLGGAPWTVVGVMGPEFALPEQKVDLYVPLWVAYPVAAPERGVHFLRSVFRLKPGVTAAAARADLAGVFAELGRLHPESDKGLNPDLVPLLDNVVGDSRRSLAILIGAVGLVLLIACANLANLQMTNVSARNSELSIRAALGASRRRIVSQILVESALLSVLGGALGFLLSAWGVGALLSRFPEALPRLGNVGANLRVAGFTFLASLATSILFGVAPGWQAASGRLTGLLGRARSGALRDGAARGALVVSEIALAMVLLVGAGLLLRVLWRLRSVPPGFETRGVLAAHIDLPQSRYDDKATQSMFRRRLLQSLNEQPGVSAALISEIPLSGDALDHDFVIEGEPPIAPGDEPSIYTRSVMGDYFRVMRIPLRAGRLLNEGDRESTEYVGVVNESMVRRYFPHSNPLGRRLRWARQREPEWITIVGVVGDVRHFGLAAAEEPAVYTPYVQSARDWKRWSELVVRGPGGSSGLGELVRRMVRGIDPLLPIARIRWMDQVVGDSLTRQRFNAELLTIFAASALLLACVGIFGVMWSTVRRRRAEIGVRMALGAGPARVVREIVADGLRLIALGIGIGLAAAFGLTRLMASLLFGVAPTDPATFVGVALLLAAAAVLACWIPARRASRVDPMVVLRAE
;
A
#
# COMPACT_ATOMS: atom_id res chain seq x y z
N GLU A 1 41.46 3.16 -4.10
CA GLU A 1 41.13 3.66 -5.46
C GLU A 1 39.65 4.06 -5.51
N ARG A 2 39.33 5.08 -6.31
CA ARG A 2 37.95 5.53 -6.52
C ARG A 2 37.34 4.70 -7.64
N GLU A 3 36.75 3.58 -7.25
CA GLU A 3 36.13 2.63 -8.15
C GLU A 3 34.60 2.69 -8.00
N VAL A 4 33.87 2.49 -9.10
CA VAL A 4 32.40 2.51 -9.11
C VAL A 4 31.86 1.37 -9.95
N VAL A 5 30.79 0.74 -9.45
CA VAL A 5 29.97 -0.19 -10.21
C VAL A 5 28.65 0.50 -10.55
N LEU A 6 28.28 0.52 -11.82
CA LEU A 6 27.04 1.15 -12.29
C LEU A 6 25.85 0.20 -12.14
N GLY A 7 24.70 0.75 -11.75
CA GLY A 7 23.44 0.05 -11.87
C GLY A 7 23.01 -0.08 -13.33
N HIS A 8 22.26 -1.14 -13.66
CA HIS A 8 21.85 -1.39 -15.06
C HIS A 8 20.99 -0.26 -15.64
N ALA A 9 20.14 0.34 -14.84
CA ALA A 9 19.24 1.39 -15.29
C ALA A 9 19.97 2.67 -15.69
N ILE A 10 20.91 3.14 -14.86
CA ILE A 10 21.70 4.34 -15.15
C ILE A 10 22.64 4.11 -16.34
N TRP A 11 23.25 2.91 -16.44
CA TRP A 11 24.10 2.57 -17.58
C TRP A 11 23.34 2.65 -18.91
N LYS A 12 22.09 2.15 -18.96
CA LYS A 12 21.24 2.30 -20.16
C LYS A 12 20.83 3.74 -20.43
N ARG A 13 20.46 4.48 -19.37
CA ARG A 13 19.94 5.85 -19.52
C ARG A 13 21.01 6.84 -19.95
N GLU A 14 22.21 6.78 -19.33
CA GLU A 14 23.26 7.79 -19.54
C GLU A 14 24.26 7.39 -20.62
N TRP A 15 24.50 6.08 -20.82
CA TRP A 15 25.49 5.58 -21.76
C TRP A 15 24.90 4.64 -22.84
N GLY A 16 23.59 4.62 -23.00
CA GLY A 16 22.92 3.83 -24.04
C GLY A 16 23.14 2.32 -23.95
N GLY A 17 23.70 1.82 -22.84
CA GLY A 17 24.06 0.40 -22.68
C GLY A 17 25.40 0.03 -23.35
N ASP A 18 26.30 0.99 -23.60
CA ASP A 18 27.62 0.73 -24.18
C ASP A 18 28.52 -0.03 -23.19
N PRO A 19 28.93 -1.27 -23.51
CA PRO A 19 29.81 -2.06 -22.64
C PRO A 19 31.23 -1.49 -22.51
N SER A 20 31.65 -0.62 -23.44
CA SER A 20 33.00 0.00 -23.41
C SER A 20 33.16 1.02 -22.27
N ILE A 21 32.10 1.30 -21.46
CA ILE A 21 32.19 2.15 -20.28
C ILE A 21 33.05 1.54 -19.18
N VAL A 22 33.16 0.21 -19.11
CA VAL A 22 34.02 -0.48 -18.13
C VAL A 22 35.49 -0.16 -18.43
N GLY A 23 36.22 0.28 -17.41
CA GLY A 23 37.58 0.78 -17.49
C GLY A 23 37.69 2.30 -17.78
N LYS A 24 36.58 2.97 -18.14
CA LYS A 24 36.61 4.44 -18.35
C LYS A 24 36.41 5.19 -17.02
N THR A 25 36.89 6.42 -17.00
CA THR A 25 36.74 7.33 -15.87
C THR A 25 35.50 8.21 -16.07
N ILE A 26 34.66 8.30 -15.05
CA ILE A 26 33.51 9.21 -14.97
C ILE A 26 33.68 10.19 -13.82
N LEU A 27 33.04 11.35 -13.88
CA LEU A 27 33.05 12.33 -12.79
C LEU A 27 31.83 12.12 -11.88
N LEU A 28 32.08 11.79 -10.60
CA LEU A 28 31.05 11.72 -9.58
C LEU A 28 31.37 12.74 -8.46
N GLY A 29 30.44 13.65 -8.22
CA GLY A 29 30.65 14.72 -7.25
C GLY A 29 31.87 15.59 -7.54
N GLY A 30 32.26 15.74 -8.83
CA GLY A 30 33.44 16.49 -9.25
C GLY A 30 34.76 15.75 -9.11
N ALA A 31 34.77 14.49 -8.65
CA ALA A 31 35.95 13.65 -8.54
C ALA A 31 35.97 12.55 -9.61
N PRO A 32 37.14 12.15 -10.13
CA PRO A 32 37.26 11.06 -11.10
C PRO A 32 37.07 9.70 -10.42
N TRP A 33 36.25 8.84 -11.03
CA TRP A 33 35.97 7.48 -10.59
C TRP A 33 36.10 6.52 -11.78
N THR A 34 36.77 5.38 -11.58
CA THR A 34 36.90 4.36 -12.61
C THR A 34 35.72 3.39 -12.56
N VAL A 35 35.05 3.20 -13.66
CA VAL A 35 33.98 2.21 -13.77
C VAL A 35 34.59 0.81 -13.86
N VAL A 36 34.40 -0.02 -12.82
CA VAL A 36 34.94 -1.38 -12.75
C VAL A 36 33.94 -2.45 -13.18
N GLY A 37 32.68 -2.08 -13.34
CA GLY A 37 31.64 -3.03 -13.77
C GLY A 37 30.25 -2.41 -13.86
N VAL A 38 29.32 -3.19 -14.42
CA VAL A 38 27.89 -2.86 -14.52
C VAL A 38 27.09 -4.02 -13.92
N MET A 39 26.13 -3.71 -13.07
CA MET A 39 25.24 -4.71 -12.47
C MET A 39 24.27 -5.28 -13.50
N GLY A 40 23.91 -6.56 -13.32
CA GLY A 40 22.89 -7.19 -14.15
C GLY A 40 21.50 -6.55 -13.98
N PRO A 41 20.59 -6.70 -14.97
CA PRO A 41 19.27 -6.07 -14.95
C PRO A 41 18.37 -6.53 -13.79
N GLU A 42 18.63 -7.73 -13.26
CA GLU A 42 17.85 -8.31 -12.16
C GLU A 42 18.41 -7.95 -10.78
N PHE A 43 19.59 -7.32 -10.72
CA PHE A 43 20.18 -6.93 -9.46
C PHE A 43 19.53 -5.66 -8.95
N ALA A 44 18.86 -5.77 -7.83
CA ALA A 44 18.29 -4.64 -7.10
C ALA A 44 18.39 -4.91 -5.61
N LEU A 45 18.91 -3.94 -4.85
CA LEU A 45 18.77 -3.95 -3.41
C LEU A 45 17.32 -3.62 -3.05
N PRO A 46 16.80 -4.20 -1.96
CA PRO A 46 15.36 -4.22 -1.69
C PRO A 46 14.68 -2.87 -1.52
N GLU A 47 15.38 -1.87 -1.04
CA GLU A 47 14.75 -0.64 -0.53
C GLU A 47 14.96 0.59 -1.39
N GLN A 48 15.87 0.56 -2.40
CA GLN A 48 16.20 1.76 -3.17
C GLN A 48 16.51 1.46 -4.65
N LYS A 49 16.14 2.38 -5.52
CA LYS A 49 16.69 2.45 -6.88
C LYS A 49 18.12 2.96 -6.77
N VAL A 50 19.06 2.04 -6.73
CA VAL A 50 20.48 2.36 -6.65
C VAL A 50 21.04 2.54 -8.05
N ASP A 51 21.52 3.74 -8.35
CA ASP A 51 22.14 4.06 -9.63
C ASP A 51 23.62 3.62 -9.69
N LEU A 52 24.34 3.65 -8.54
CA LEU A 52 25.75 3.28 -8.49
C LEU A 52 26.17 2.74 -7.11
N TYR A 53 27.23 1.95 -7.10
CA TYR A 53 27.83 1.35 -5.90
C TYR A 53 29.28 1.80 -5.80
N VAL A 54 29.66 2.28 -4.62
CA VAL A 54 31.02 2.76 -4.36
C VAL A 54 31.55 2.14 -3.06
N PRO A 55 32.88 1.98 -2.90
CA PRO A 55 33.46 1.50 -1.65
C PRO A 55 33.15 2.45 -0.49
N LEU A 56 32.66 1.88 0.62
CA LEU A 56 32.19 2.63 1.77
C LEU A 56 33.25 3.61 2.32
N TRP A 57 34.48 3.14 2.49
CA TRP A 57 35.60 3.94 3.02
C TRP A 57 36.10 5.03 2.08
N VAL A 58 35.73 4.97 0.79
CA VAL A 58 36.00 6.06 -0.15
C VAL A 58 34.89 7.10 -0.12
N ALA A 59 33.64 6.63 0.05
CA ALA A 59 32.48 7.51 0.14
C ALA A 59 32.38 8.23 1.52
N TYR A 60 32.79 7.54 2.58
CA TYR A 60 32.71 8.04 3.96
C TYR A 60 34.03 7.83 4.71
N PRO A 61 35.11 8.52 4.33
CA PRO A 61 36.43 8.34 4.96
C PRO A 61 36.48 8.73 6.44
N VAL A 62 35.56 9.59 6.88
CA VAL A 62 35.49 10.10 8.27
C VAL A 62 34.73 9.15 9.19
N ALA A 63 33.86 8.29 8.66
CA ALA A 63 33.05 7.38 9.48
C ALA A 63 33.82 6.14 9.95
N ALA A 64 34.97 5.84 9.36
CA ALA A 64 35.78 4.66 9.68
C ALA A 64 36.38 4.63 11.10
N PRO A 65 36.69 5.76 11.78
CA PRO A 65 37.28 5.73 13.13
C PRO A 65 36.27 5.79 14.28
N GLU A 66 34.98 6.10 14.03
CA GLU A 66 34.00 6.27 15.12
C GLU A 66 33.12 5.02 15.28
N ARG A 67 33.46 4.13 16.23
CA ARG A 67 32.69 2.91 16.53
C ARG A 67 31.27 3.18 17.03
N GLY A 68 31.02 4.31 17.69
CA GLY A 68 29.71 4.67 18.24
C GLY A 68 28.66 5.12 17.21
N VAL A 69 29.00 5.12 15.92
CA VAL A 69 28.06 5.55 14.85
C VAL A 69 27.47 4.33 14.15
N HIS A 70 26.22 3.99 14.45
CA HIS A 70 25.52 2.81 13.94
C HIS A 70 24.57 3.19 12.81
N PHE A 71 25.08 3.42 11.58
CA PHE A 71 24.26 3.79 10.41
C PHE A 71 24.29 2.74 9.29
N LEU A 72 25.09 1.67 9.44
CA LEU A 72 25.25 0.66 8.41
C LEU A 72 24.21 -0.45 8.56
N ARG A 73 23.60 -0.82 7.43
CA ARG A 73 22.82 -2.04 7.30
C ARG A 73 23.64 -3.05 6.52
N SER A 74 23.89 -4.23 7.11
CA SER A 74 24.68 -5.28 6.49
C SER A 74 23.79 -6.32 5.83
N VAL A 75 24.13 -6.72 4.62
CA VAL A 75 23.48 -7.83 3.91
C VAL A 75 24.50 -8.93 3.67
N PHE A 76 24.21 -10.15 4.07
CA PHE A 76 25.12 -11.28 3.89
C PHE A 76 24.36 -12.56 3.52
N ARG A 77 25.10 -13.50 2.92
CA ARG A 77 24.59 -14.83 2.56
C ARG A 77 25.11 -15.86 3.54
N LEU A 78 24.19 -16.62 4.12
CA LEU A 78 24.56 -17.74 4.98
C LEU A 78 25.25 -18.84 4.17
N LYS A 79 26.23 -19.52 4.80
CA LYS A 79 26.85 -20.71 4.22
C LYS A 79 25.81 -21.83 4.08
N PRO A 80 25.98 -22.74 3.10
CA PRO A 80 25.11 -23.90 2.97
C PRO A 80 24.99 -24.69 4.30
N GLY A 81 23.77 -25.01 4.70
CA GLY A 81 23.48 -25.74 5.93
C GLY A 81 23.39 -24.90 7.21
N VAL A 82 23.74 -23.61 7.17
CA VAL A 82 23.60 -22.73 8.36
C VAL A 82 22.18 -22.16 8.41
N THR A 83 21.52 -22.33 9.55
CA THR A 83 20.19 -21.75 9.80
C THR A 83 20.29 -20.30 10.30
N ALA A 84 19.23 -19.50 10.07
CA ALA A 84 19.16 -18.14 10.59
C ALA A 84 19.28 -18.09 12.13
N ALA A 85 18.79 -19.10 12.83
CA ALA A 85 18.92 -19.20 14.29
C ALA A 85 20.38 -19.41 14.72
N ALA A 86 21.11 -20.28 14.03
CA ALA A 86 22.53 -20.51 14.31
C ALA A 86 23.37 -19.25 14.02
N ALA A 87 23.11 -18.58 12.89
CA ALA A 87 23.79 -17.34 12.54
C ALA A 87 23.49 -16.21 13.54
N ARG A 88 22.26 -16.11 14.05
CA ARG A 88 21.91 -15.14 15.11
C ARG A 88 22.66 -15.42 16.41
N ALA A 89 22.78 -16.69 16.81
CA ALA A 89 23.52 -17.07 18.01
C ALA A 89 25.02 -16.76 17.89
N ASP A 90 25.62 -17.03 16.72
CA ASP A 90 27.02 -16.71 16.43
C ASP A 90 27.28 -15.20 16.47
N LEU A 91 26.44 -14.42 15.79
CA LEU A 91 26.51 -12.95 15.82
C LEU A 91 26.32 -12.40 17.24
N ALA A 92 25.39 -12.95 18.02
CA ALA A 92 25.21 -12.53 19.41
C ALA A 92 26.48 -12.75 20.24
N GLY A 93 27.22 -13.85 20.01
CA GLY A 93 28.53 -14.11 20.61
C GLY A 93 29.57 -13.05 20.21
N VAL A 94 29.64 -12.70 18.92
CA VAL A 94 30.55 -11.65 18.42
C VAL A 94 30.21 -10.28 19.04
N PHE A 95 28.92 -9.91 19.09
CA PHE A 95 28.49 -8.64 19.69
C PHE A 95 28.75 -8.58 21.21
N ALA A 96 28.57 -9.70 21.91
CA ALA A 96 28.92 -9.78 23.33
C ALA A 96 30.42 -9.59 23.57
N GLU A 97 31.28 -10.13 22.69
CA GLU A 97 32.72 -9.93 22.74
C GLU A 97 33.11 -8.48 22.45
N LEU A 98 32.52 -7.88 21.37
CA LEU A 98 32.73 -6.46 21.06
C LEU A 98 32.29 -5.55 22.21
N GLY A 99 31.17 -5.83 22.85
CA GLY A 99 30.69 -5.09 24.02
C GLY A 99 31.59 -5.20 25.26
N ARG A 100 32.40 -6.29 25.38
CA ARG A 100 33.43 -6.41 26.40
C ARG A 100 34.70 -5.63 26.06
N LEU A 101 35.10 -5.65 24.78
CA LEU A 101 36.29 -4.96 24.29
C LEU A 101 36.09 -3.43 24.19
N HIS A 102 34.87 -2.99 23.85
CA HIS A 102 34.50 -1.59 23.61
C HIS A 102 33.21 -1.23 24.35
N PRO A 103 33.22 -1.21 25.70
CA PRO A 103 32.01 -0.98 26.48
C PRO A 103 31.39 0.40 26.27
N GLU A 104 32.18 1.38 25.84
CA GLU A 104 31.74 2.74 25.57
C GLU A 104 30.90 2.87 24.29
N SER A 105 31.05 1.96 23.32
CA SER A 105 30.36 2.06 22.02
C SER A 105 29.45 0.86 21.71
N ASP A 106 29.89 -0.35 22.11
CA ASP A 106 29.28 -1.59 21.59
C ASP A 106 28.50 -2.37 22.66
N LYS A 107 28.55 -1.96 23.96
CA LYS A 107 27.82 -2.62 25.04
C LYS A 107 26.30 -2.50 24.84
N GLY A 108 25.59 -3.60 25.02
CA GLY A 108 24.12 -3.65 24.89
C GLY A 108 23.61 -3.76 23.46
N LEU A 109 24.49 -3.74 22.44
CA LEU A 109 24.09 -3.96 21.06
C LEU A 109 23.71 -5.43 20.85
N ASN A 110 22.53 -5.65 20.31
CA ASN A 110 22.05 -6.97 19.91
C ASN A 110 21.82 -7.01 18.41
N PRO A 111 22.37 -8.01 17.68
CA PRO A 111 22.16 -8.12 16.25
C PRO A 111 20.72 -8.54 15.96
N ASP A 112 20.00 -7.77 15.18
CA ASP A 112 18.73 -8.17 14.61
C ASP A 112 18.95 -8.77 13.22
N LEU A 113 18.90 -10.11 13.15
CA LEU A 113 19.06 -10.86 11.92
C LEU A 113 17.70 -11.18 11.32
N VAL A 114 17.32 -10.47 10.29
CA VAL A 114 16.05 -10.65 9.58
C VAL A 114 16.31 -11.24 8.20
N PRO A 115 15.61 -12.31 7.77
CA PRO A 115 15.68 -12.79 6.39
C PRO A 115 15.37 -11.64 5.41
N LEU A 116 16.21 -11.49 4.38
CA LEU A 116 16.08 -10.39 3.44
C LEU A 116 14.69 -10.31 2.80
N LEU A 117 14.07 -11.46 2.51
CA LEU A 117 12.71 -11.52 1.98
C LEU A 117 11.69 -10.96 2.99
N ASP A 118 11.84 -11.28 4.28
CA ASP A 118 10.94 -10.80 5.33
C ASP A 118 11.13 -9.29 5.58
N ASN A 119 12.35 -8.78 5.45
CA ASN A 119 12.63 -7.35 5.51
C ASN A 119 11.94 -6.60 4.35
N VAL A 120 12.04 -7.13 3.13
CA VAL A 120 11.45 -6.49 1.93
C VAL A 120 9.93 -6.58 1.90
N VAL A 121 9.38 -7.73 2.31
CA VAL A 121 7.95 -8.04 2.19
C VAL A 121 7.20 -7.79 3.51
N GLY A 122 7.92 -7.68 4.64
CA GLY A 122 7.38 -7.77 6.00
C GLY A 122 6.07 -7.00 6.20
N ASP A 123 6.09 -5.70 6.00
CA ASP A 123 4.90 -4.85 6.12
C ASP A 123 3.86 -5.08 5.01
N SER A 124 4.30 -5.52 3.83
CA SER A 124 3.43 -5.78 2.69
C SER A 124 2.78 -7.16 2.74
N ARG A 125 3.33 -8.11 3.51
CA ARG A 125 2.87 -9.50 3.55
C ARG A 125 1.41 -9.63 3.95
N ARG A 126 0.98 -8.90 4.97
CA ARG A 126 -0.42 -8.88 5.41
C ARG A 126 -1.35 -8.26 4.38
N SER A 127 -0.94 -7.15 3.79
CA SER A 127 -1.70 -6.50 2.71
C SER A 127 -1.86 -7.43 1.50
N LEU A 128 -0.78 -8.10 1.07
CA LEU A 128 -0.80 -9.05 -0.03
C LEU A 128 -1.69 -10.26 0.27
N ALA A 129 -1.63 -10.80 1.50
CA ALA A 129 -2.50 -11.91 1.91
C ALA A 129 -3.99 -11.54 1.85
N ILE A 130 -4.35 -10.33 2.29
CA ILE A 130 -5.72 -9.81 2.20
C ILE A 130 -6.15 -9.63 0.74
N LEU A 131 -5.27 -9.09 -0.11
CA LEU A 131 -5.56 -8.94 -1.55
C LEU A 131 -5.74 -10.30 -2.25
N ILE A 132 -4.89 -11.29 -1.94
CA ILE A 132 -5.04 -12.66 -2.46
C ILE A 132 -6.36 -13.27 -1.97
N GLY A 133 -6.70 -13.09 -0.70
CA GLY A 133 -7.99 -13.51 -0.16
C GLY A 133 -9.17 -12.85 -0.89
N ALA A 134 -9.08 -11.54 -1.16
CA ALA A 134 -10.10 -10.80 -1.91
C ALA A 134 -10.26 -11.32 -3.34
N VAL A 135 -9.15 -11.59 -4.04
CA VAL A 135 -9.17 -12.22 -5.37
C VAL A 135 -9.84 -13.61 -5.31
N GLY A 136 -9.53 -14.41 -4.28
CA GLY A 136 -10.17 -15.70 -4.05
C GLY A 136 -11.69 -15.58 -3.86
N LEU A 137 -12.15 -14.57 -3.10
CA LEU A 137 -13.58 -14.31 -2.91
C LEU A 137 -14.27 -13.89 -4.23
N VAL A 138 -13.64 -13.00 -5.02
CA VAL A 138 -14.17 -12.61 -6.35
C VAL A 138 -14.25 -13.84 -7.27
N LEU A 139 -13.24 -14.70 -7.26
CA LEU A 139 -13.24 -15.93 -8.04
C LEU A 139 -14.37 -16.87 -7.62
N LEU A 140 -14.62 -17.03 -6.31
CA LEU A 140 -15.73 -17.84 -5.81
C LEU A 140 -17.10 -17.29 -6.25
N ILE A 141 -17.28 -15.97 -6.25
CA ILE A 141 -18.50 -15.32 -6.76
C ILE A 141 -18.65 -15.59 -8.27
N ALA A 142 -17.58 -15.44 -9.05
CA ALA A 142 -17.59 -15.73 -10.48
C ALA A 142 -17.92 -17.20 -10.76
N CYS A 143 -17.37 -18.12 -9.95
CA CYS A 143 -17.67 -19.55 -10.01
C CYS A 143 -19.13 -19.84 -9.70
N ALA A 144 -19.71 -19.23 -8.66
CA ALA A 144 -21.11 -19.39 -8.31
C ALA A 144 -22.03 -18.88 -9.43
N ASN A 145 -21.71 -17.74 -10.04
CA ASN A 145 -22.42 -17.20 -11.20
C ASN A 145 -22.36 -18.15 -12.40
N LEU A 146 -21.18 -18.69 -12.71
CA LEU A 146 -21.01 -19.62 -13.81
C LEU A 146 -21.82 -20.90 -13.57
N ALA A 147 -21.78 -21.45 -12.35
CA ALA A 147 -22.60 -22.63 -11.96
C ALA A 147 -24.09 -22.34 -12.15
N ASN A 148 -24.55 -21.17 -11.73
CA ASN A 148 -25.95 -20.75 -11.84
C ASN A 148 -26.40 -20.61 -13.30
N LEU A 149 -25.58 -20.00 -14.16
CA LEU A 149 -25.84 -19.90 -15.60
C LEU A 149 -25.84 -21.26 -16.27
N GLN A 150 -24.91 -22.16 -15.93
CA GLN A 150 -24.88 -23.52 -16.46
C GLN A 150 -26.11 -24.34 -16.05
N MET A 151 -26.55 -24.29 -14.80
CA MET A 151 -27.77 -24.92 -14.32
C MET A 151 -29.01 -24.39 -15.08
N THR A 152 -29.03 -23.11 -15.40
CA THR A 152 -30.12 -22.48 -16.15
C THR A 152 -30.14 -22.98 -17.61
N ASN A 153 -28.97 -23.03 -18.26
CA ASN A 153 -28.83 -23.49 -19.64
C ASN A 153 -29.20 -24.98 -19.79
N VAL A 154 -28.72 -25.85 -18.89
CA VAL A 154 -29.05 -27.29 -18.87
C VAL A 154 -30.55 -27.48 -18.67
N SER A 155 -31.16 -26.72 -17.77
CA SER A 155 -32.60 -26.79 -17.53
C SER A 155 -33.43 -26.35 -18.75
N ALA A 156 -32.97 -25.37 -19.52
CA ALA A 156 -33.62 -24.88 -20.73
C ALA A 156 -33.55 -25.91 -21.90
N ARG A 157 -32.49 -26.74 -21.90
CA ARG A 157 -32.24 -27.77 -22.94
C ARG A 157 -32.65 -29.20 -22.51
N ASN A 158 -33.39 -29.34 -21.39
CA ASN A 158 -33.74 -30.66 -20.84
C ASN A 158 -34.51 -31.54 -21.84
N SER A 159 -35.46 -31.00 -22.62
CA SER A 159 -36.19 -31.75 -23.64
C SER A 159 -35.26 -32.26 -24.75
N GLU A 160 -34.36 -31.41 -25.24
CA GLU A 160 -33.36 -31.77 -26.26
C GLU A 160 -32.42 -32.88 -25.76
N LEU A 161 -31.87 -32.71 -24.53
CA LEU A 161 -30.98 -33.69 -23.92
C LEU A 161 -31.71 -35.03 -23.64
N SER A 162 -32.97 -34.97 -23.27
CA SER A 162 -33.83 -36.17 -23.07
C SER A 162 -34.08 -36.92 -24.35
N ILE A 163 -34.38 -36.23 -25.46
CA ILE A 163 -34.55 -36.83 -26.77
C ILE A 163 -33.25 -37.50 -27.25
N ARG A 164 -32.12 -36.85 -27.10
CA ARG A 164 -30.81 -37.42 -27.45
C ARG A 164 -30.48 -38.66 -26.64
N ALA A 165 -30.80 -38.67 -25.35
CA ALA A 165 -30.61 -39.81 -24.48
C ALA A 165 -31.55 -40.97 -24.88
N ALA A 166 -32.81 -40.69 -25.25
CA ALA A 166 -33.75 -41.66 -25.75
C ALA A 166 -33.33 -42.28 -27.10
N LEU A 167 -32.63 -41.51 -27.94
CA LEU A 167 -32.01 -41.95 -29.19
C LEU A 167 -30.66 -42.67 -29.00
N GLY A 168 -30.27 -43.01 -27.76
CA GLY A 168 -29.10 -43.83 -27.45
C GLY A 168 -27.80 -43.06 -27.21
N ALA A 169 -27.81 -41.73 -27.02
CA ALA A 169 -26.61 -40.98 -26.68
C ALA A 169 -26.09 -41.39 -25.30
N SER A 170 -24.81 -41.81 -25.23
CA SER A 170 -24.18 -42.19 -23.98
C SER A 170 -24.02 -40.97 -23.06
N ARG A 171 -24.07 -41.20 -21.73
CA ARG A 171 -23.87 -40.16 -20.71
C ARG A 171 -22.54 -39.40 -20.91
N ARG A 172 -21.49 -40.15 -21.28
CA ARG A 172 -20.17 -39.57 -21.56
C ARG A 172 -20.21 -38.56 -22.72
N ARG A 173 -21.01 -38.82 -23.75
CA ARG A 173 -21.14 -37.92 -24.91
C ARG A 173 -21.90 -36.64 -24.57
N ILE A 174 -22.91 -36.70 -23.72
CA ILE A 174 -23.64 -35.51 -23.23
C ILE A 174 -22.76 -34.65 -22.35
N VAL A 175 -22.02 -35.27 -21.40
CA VAL A 175 -21.10 -34.55 -20.51
C VAL A 175 -19.95 -33.92 -21.30
N SER A 176 -19.34 -34.64 -22.24
CA SER A 176 -18.24 -34.12 -23.06
C SER A 176 -18.69 -32.93 -23.91
N GLN A 177 -19.89 -32.92 -24.43
CA GLN A 177 -20.41 -31.77 -25.18
C GLN A 177 -20.53 -30.54 -24.30
N ILE A 178 -21.11 -30.66 -23.09
CA ILE A 178 -21.23 -29.54 -22.14
C ILE A 178 -19.87 -29.04 -21.71
N LEU A 179 -18.90 -29.94 -21.49
CA LEU A 179 -17.53 -29.59 -21.14
C LEU A 179 -16.81 -28.85 -22.27
N VAL A 180 -16.97 -29.26 -23.53
CA VAL A 180 -16.37 -28.59 -24.68
C VAL A 180 -16.97 -27.19 -24.87
N GLU A 181 -18.28 -27.02 -24.77
CA GLU A 181 -18.94 -25.71 -24.82
C GLU A 181 -18.42 -24.80 -23.71
N SER A 182 -18.29 -25.32 -22.48
CA SER A 182 -17.74 -24.57 -21.32
C SER A 182 -16.26 -24.24 -21.49
N ALA A 183 -15.46 -25.17 -22.01
CA ALA A 183 -14.02 -24.96 -22.25
C ALA A 183 -13.77 -23.85 -23.30
N LEU A 184 -14.55 -23.84 -24.40
CA LEU A 184 -14.46 -22.80 -25.42
C LEU A 184 -14.74 -21.40 -24.82
N LEU A 185 -15.82 -21.28 -24.04
CA LEU A 185 -16.16 -20.04 -23.37
C LEU A 185 -15.05 -19.60 -22.37
N SER A 186 -14.47 -20.58 -21.67
CA SER A 186 -13.37 -20.30 -20.72
C SER A 186 -12.07 -19.87 -21.39
N VAL A 187 -11.75 -20.44 -22.55
CA VAL A 187 -10.58 -20.02 -23.35
C VAL A 187 -10.77 -18.58 -23.85
N LEU A 188 -11.94 -18.26 -24.41
CA LEU A 188 -12.25 -16.91 -24.87
C LEU A 188 -12.26 -15.90 -23.70
N GLY A 189 -12.93 -16.26 -22.60
CA GLY A 189 -12.96 -15.45 -21.38
C GLY A 189 -11.58 -15.26 -20.76
N GLY A 190 -10.77 -16.32 -20.72
CA GLY A 190 -9.39 -16.29 -20.25
C GLY A 190 -8.50 -15.40 -21.11
N ALA A 191 -8.63 -15.45 -22.43
CA ALA A 191 -7.90 -14.59 -23.36
C ALA A 191 -8.27 -13.10 -23.16
N LEU A 192 -9.56 -12.78 -23.09
CA LEU A 192 -10.04 -11.43 -22.80
C LEU A 192 -9.58 -10.95 -21.40
N GLY A 193 -9.66 -11.82 -20.38
CA GLY A 193 -9.20 -11.54 -19.05
C GLY A 193 -7.70 -11.24 -18.99
N PHE A 194 -6.89 -11.99 -19.75
CA PHE A 194 -5.45 -11.75 -19.87
C PHE A 194 -5.15 -10.39 -20.52
N LEU A 195 -5.85 -10.03 -21.60
CA LEU A 195 -5.71 -8.73 -22.26
C LEU A 195 -6.11 -7.58 -21.34
N LEU A 196 -7.22 -7.70 -20.63
CA LEU A 196 -7.67 -6.73 -19.64
C LEU A 196 -6.67 -6.61 -18.47
N SER A 197 -6.10 -7.74 -18.03
CA SER A 197 -5.06 -7.76 -16.99
C SER A 197 -3.80 -7.03 -17.45
N ALA A 198 -3.33 -7.25 -18.68
CA ALA A 198 -2.16 -6.58 -19.23
C ALA A 198 -2.34 -5.06 -19.28
N TRP A 199 -3.51 -4.60 -19.75
CA TRP A 199 -3.87 -3.19 -19.76
C TRP A 199 -4.03 -2.62 -18.35
N GLY A 200 -4.75 -3.32 -17.46
CA GLY A 200 -5.02 -2.90 -16.10
C GLY A 200 -3.77 -2.79 -15.23
N VAL A 201 -2.84 -3.75 -15.37
CA VAL A 201 -1.53 -3.70 -14.70
C VAL A 201 -0.73 -2.50 -15.17
N GLY A 202 -0.68 -2.23 -16.49
CA GLY A 202 -0.02 -1.05 -17.04
C GLY A 202 -0.58 0.27 -16.48
N ALA A 203 -1.91 0.39 -16.42
CA ALA A 203 -2.58 1.57 -15.85
C ALA A 203 -2.31 1.71 -14.33
N LEU A 204 -2.27 0.60 -13.59
CA LEU A 204 -1.97 0.60 -12.16
C LEU A 204 -0.51 1.01 -11.88
N LEU A 205 0.43 0.48 -12.66
CA LEU A 205 1.86 0.81 -12.54
C LEU A 205 2.16 2.28 -12.86
N SER A 206 1.48 2.85 -13.87
CA SER A 206 1.62 4.28 -14.18
C SER A 206 1.10 5.19 -13.08
N ARG A 207 0.06 4.75 -12.35
CA ARG A 207 -0.56 5.53 -11.27
C ARG A 207 0.17 5.37 -9.93
N PHE A 208 0.78 4.21 -9.67
CA PHE A 208 1.43 3.86 -8.41
C PHE A 208 2.84 3.26 -8.63
N PRO A 209 3.79 4.03 -9.18
CA PRO A 209 5.11 3.50 -9.54
C PRO A 209 5.94 3.04 -8.32
N GLU A 210 5.60 3.51 -7.12
CA GLU A 210 6.35 3.23 -5.88
C GLU A 210 5.55 2.44 -4.83
N ALA A 211 4.34 1.95 -5.17
CA ALA A 211 3.46 1.29 -4.20
C ALA A 211 3.99 -0.05 -3.68
N LEU A 212 4.75 -0.77 -4.50
CA LEU A 212 5.32 -2.08 -4.16
C LEU A 212 6.77 -2.16 -4.62
N PRO A 213 7.64 -2.84 -3.84
CA PRO A 213 9.00 -3.14 -4.27
C PRO A 213 9.02 -3.95 -5.57
N ARG A 214 9.93 -3.64 -6.49
CA ARG A 214 10.15 -4.39 -7.75
C ARG A 214 8.97 -4.39 -8.73
N LEU A 215 8.10 -3.38 -8.72
CA LEU A 215 7.00 -3.27 -9.69
C LEU A 215 7.48 -3.27 -11.16
N GLY A 216 8.71 -2.85 -11.44
CA GLY A 216 9.26 -2.88 -12.79
C GLY A 216 9.33 -4.27 -13.44
N ASN A 217 9.26 -5.35 -12.65
CA ASN A 217 9.25 -6.72 -13.12
C ASN A 217 7.85 -7.33 -13.19
N VAL A 218 6.81 -6.56 -12.80
CA VAL A 218 5.41 -7.01 -12.85
C VAL A 218 4.85 -6.70 -14.23
N GLY A 219 4.53 -7.73 -14.98
CA GLY A 219 3.96 -7.58 -16.33
C GLY A 219 3.25 -8.85 -16.78
N ALA A 220 2.55 -8.74 -17.90
CA ALA A 220 1.95 -9.88 -18.57
C ALA A 220 3.06 -10.78 -19.15
N ASN A 221 3.43 -11.81 -18.40
CA ASN A 221 4.42 -12.80 -18.80
C ASN A 221 3.78 -14.19 -19.00
N LEU A 222 4.55 -15.13 -19.57
CA LEU A 222 4.05 -16.49 -19.88
C LEU A 222 3.55 -17.24 -18.62
N ARG A 223 4.13 -16.95 -17.43
CA ARG A 223 3.68 -17.57 -16.17
C ARG A 223 2.29 -17.07 -15.76
N VAL A 224 2.03 -15.76 -15.89
CA VAL A 224 0.72 -15.16 -15.62
C VAL A 224 -0.31 -15.67 -16.65
N ALA A 225 0.06 -15.72 -17.93
CA ALA A 225 -0.80 -16.28 -18.98
C ALA A 225 -1.16 -17.75 -18.69
N GLY A 226 -0.17 -18.57 -18.35
CA GLY A 226 -0.35 -19.97 -17.98
C GLY A 226 -1.24 -20.15 -16.74
N PHE A 227 -1.02 -19.36 -15.70
CA PHE A 227 -1.88 -19.37 -14.51
C PHE A 227 -3.32 -18.97 -14.84
N THR A 228 -3.53 -17.89 -15.60
CA THR A 228 -4.87 -17.43 -16.01
C THR A 228 -5.59 -18.50 -16.82
N PHE A 229 -4.90 -19.12 -17.77
CA PHE A 229 -5.45 -20.21 -18.57
C PHE A 229 -5.84 -21.41 -17.70
N LEU A 230 -4.93 -21.87 -16.82
CA LEU A 230 -5.20 -23.01 -15.92
C LEU A 230 -6.34 -22.71 -14.95
N ALA A 231 -6.39 -21.51 -14.36
CA ALA A 231 -7.46 -21.09 -13.47
C ALA A 231 -8.82 -21.05 -14.19
N SER A 232 -8.86 -20.50 -15.42
CA SER A 232 -10.07 -20.48 -16.25
C SER A 232 -10.54 -21.88 -16.61
N LEU A 233 -9.63 -22.78 -16.99
CA LEU A 233 -9.94 -24.16 -17.32
C LEU A 233 -10.40 -24.95 -16.09
N ALA A 234 -9.72 -24.81 -14.95
CA ALA A 234 -10.10 -25.45 -13.70
C ALA A 234 -11.50 -25.01 -13.24
N THR A 235 -11.80 -23.72 -13.31
CA THR A 235 -13.12 -23.16 -13.02
C THR A 235 -14.18 -23.77 -13.93
N SER A 236 -13.91 -23.87 -15.23
CA SER A 236 -14.85 -24.48 -16.20
C SER A 236 -15.11 -25.95 -15.91
N ILE A 237 -14.07 -26.72 -15.58
CA ILE A 237 -14.21 -28.14 -15.25
C ILE A 237 -14.99 -28.31 -13.96
N LEU A 238 -14.62 -27.62 -12.90
CA LEU A 238 -15.27 -27.75 -11.58
C LEU A 238 -16.76 -27.42 -11.62
N PHE A 239 -17.12 -26.34 -12.34
CA PHE A 239 -18.50 -25.86 -12.39
C PHE A 239 -19.29 -26.32 -13.65
N GLY A 240 -18.60 -26.89 -14.64
CA GLY A 240 -19.23 -27.55 -15.78
C GLY A 240 -19.58 -29.04 -15.53
N VAL A 241 -18.75 -29.74 -14.73
CA VAL A 241 -18.95 -31.18 -14.44
C VAL A 241 -20.22 -31.42 -13.61
N ALA A 242 -20.48 -30.62 -12.57
CA ALA A 242 -21.62 -30.84 -11.68
C ALA A 242 -22.99 -30.74 -12.42
N PRO A 243 -23.28 -29.70 -13.22
CA PRO A 243 -24.49 -29.66 -14.03
C PRO A 243 -24.52 -30.72 -15.13
N GLY A 244 -23.35 -30.99 -15.75
CA GLY A 244 -23.24 -32.06 -16.76
C GLY A 244 -23.53 -33.44 -16.20
N TRP A 245 -23.05 -33.76 -15.00
CA TRP A 245 -23.33 -34.99 -14.30
C TRP A 245 -24.82 -35.09 -13.90
N GLN A 246 -25.41 -33.99 -13.41
CA GLN A 246 -26.85 -33.95 -13.12
C GLN A 246 -27.70 -34.17 -14.35
N ALA A 247 -27.35 -33.56 -15.50
CA ALA A 247 -28.02 -33.79 -16.78
C ALA A 247 -27.88 -35.23 -17.27
N ALA A 248 -26.68 -35.82 -17.10
CA ALA A 248 -26.39 -37.19 -17.56
C ALA A 248 -26.86 -38.28 -16.60
N SER A 249 -26.93 -38.04 -15.30
CA SER A 249 -27.43 -38.99 -14.30
C SER A 249 -28.95 -39.19 -14.40
N GLY A 250 -29.57 -38.53 -15.37
CA GLY A 250 -30.91 -38.66 -15.85
C GLY A 250 -31.85 -39.31 -14.85
N ARG A 251 -32.48 -38.51 -14.04
CA ARG A 251 -33.78 -38.92 -13.51
C ARG A 251 -34.81 -38.89 -14.67
N LEU A 252 -34.41 -39.53 -15.78
CA LEU A 252 -35.25 -39.85 -16.95
C LEU A 252 -36.43 -40.78 -16.60
N THR A 253 -36.42 -41.36 -15.39
CA THR A 253 -37.48 -42.21 -14.85
C THR A 253 -38.57 -41.43 -14.12
N GLY A 254 -38.60 -40.09 -14.24
CA GLY A 254 -39.56 -39.21 -13.57
C GLY A 254 -40.83 -38.91 -14.32
N LEU A 255 -41.25 -39.74 -15.27
CA LEU A 255 -42.54 -39.55 -15.99
C LEU A 255 -43.77 -39.84 -15.12
N LEU A 256 -43.61 -40.45 -13.94
CA LEU A 256 -44.74 -40.74 -13.03
C LEU A 256 -44.35 -40.44 -11.57
N GLY A 257 -44.64 -39.24 -11.10
CA GLY A 257 -44.87 -39.01 -9.67
C GLY A 257 -43.77 -38.29 -8.84
N ARG A 258 -42.56 -37.98 -9.34
CA ARG A 258 -41.47 -37.31 -8.55
C ARG A 258 -41.00 -35.94 -9.05
N ALA A 259 -41.73 -35.31 -9.97
CA ALA A 259 -41.38 -34.01 -10.55
C ALA A 259 -41.32 -32.88 -9.52
N ARG A 260 -42.12 -32.94 -8.45
CA ARG A 260 -42.14 -31.88 -7.40
C ARG A 260 -40.90 -31.85 -6.51
N SER A 261 -40.32 -32.98 -6.14
CA SER A 261 -39.16 -33.03 -5.23
C SER A 261 -37.84 -32.60 -5.90
N GLY A 262 -37.70 -32.88 -7.22
CA GLY A 262 -36.55 -32.45 -8.00
C GLY A 262 -36.53 -30.92 -8.24
N ALA A 263 -37.66 -30.33 -8.55
CA ALA A 263 -37.80 -28.89 -8.79
C ALA A 263 -37.55 -28.04 -7.52
N LEU A 264 -37.97 -28.54 -6.36
CA LEU A 264 -37.71 -27.87 -5.06
C LEU A 264 -36.22 -27.89 -4.71
N ARG A 265 -35.50 -28.98 -4.98
CA ARG A 265 -34.08 -29.14 -4.68
C ARG A 265 -33.20 -28.28 -5.60
N ASP A 266 -33.55 -28.17 -6.88
CA ASP A 266 -32.87 -27.28 -7.84
C ASP A 266 -33.09 -25.79 -7.50
N GLY A 267 -34.26 -25.43 -7.01
CA GLY A 267 -34.57 -24.09 -6.54
C GLY A 267 -33.75 -23.70 -5.29
N ALA A 268 -33.65 -24.64 -4.33
CA ALA A 268 -32.87 -24.43 -3.11
C ALA A 268 -31.37 -24.29 -3.41
N ALA A 269 -30.80 -25.09 -4.31
CA ALA A 269 -29.39 -24.99 -4.69
C ALA A 269 -29.05 -23.64 -5.33
N ARG A 270 -29.88 -23.11 -6.22
CA ARG A 270 -29.70 -21.79 -6.82
C ARG A 270 -29.86 -20.67 -5.80
N GLY A 271 -30.82 -20.78 -4.89
CA GLY A 271 -30.97 -19.84 -3.78
C GLY A 271 -29.74 -19.80 -2.90
N ALA A 272 -29.16 -20.95 -2.57
CA ALA A 272 -27.92 -21.04 -1.79
C ALA A 272 -26.73 -20.38 -2.50
N LEU A 273 -26.58 -20.53 -3.82
CA LEU A 273 -25.54 -19.86 -4.60
C LEU A 273 -25.70 -18.33 -4.53
N VAL A 274 -26.92 -17.81 -4.73
CA VAL A 274 -27.18 -16.36 -4.63
C VAL A 274 -26.90 -15.83 -3.23
N VAL A 275 -27.31 -16.55 -2.19
CA VAL A 275 -27.03 -16.19 -0.78
C VAL A 275 -25.52 -16.14 -0.54
N SER A 276 -24.75 -17.11 -1.06
CA SER A 276 -23.29 -17.12 -0.93
C SER A 276 -22.64 -15.97 -1.69
N GLU A 277 -23.09 -15.65 -2.91
CA GLU A 277 -22.61 -14.51 -3.70
C GLU A 277 -22.81 -13.17 -2.95
N ILE A 278 -24.00 -12.96 -2.39
CA ILE A 278 -24.33 -11.77 -1.61
C ILE A 278 -23.47 -11.71 -0.34
N ALA A 279 -23.29 -12.83 0.35
CA ALA A 279 -22.47 -12.89 1.57
C ALA A 279 -21.00 -12.59 1.27
N LEU A 280 -20.44 -13.16 0.20
CA LEU A 280 -19.05 -12.90 -0.20
C LEU A 280 -18.86 -11.46 -0.68
N ALA A 281 -19.80 -10.91 -1.45
CA ALA A 281 -19.78 -9.52 -1.88
C ALA A 281 -19.87 -8.56 -0.69
N MET A 282 -20.68 -8.88 0.33
CA MET A 282 -20.78 -8.14 1.58
C MET A 282 -19.42 -8.04 2.29
N VAL A 283 -18.69 -9.16 2.42
CA VAL A 283 -17.35 -9.19 3.04
C VAL A 283 -16.38 -8.27 2.30
N LEU A 284 -16.36 -8.33 0.97
CA LEU A 284 -15.47 -7.49 0.15
C LEU A 284 -15.83 -6.01 0.25
N LEU A 285 -17.11 -5.69 0.19
CA LEU A 285 -17.59 -4.30 0.29
C LEU A 285 -17.30 -3.70 1.67
N VAL A 286 -17.47 -4.46 2.75
CA VAL A 286 -17.11 -4.01 4.11
C VAL A 286 -15.61 -3.78 4.21
N GLY A 287 -14.79 -4.72 3.72
CA GLY A 287 -13.33 -4.55 3.71
C GLY A 287 -12.88 -3.30 2.93
N ALA A 288 -13.44 -3.08 1.74
CA ALA A 288 -13.16 -1.89 0.93
C ALA A 288 -13.63 -0.60 1.63
N GLY A 289 -14.83 -0.61 2.20
CA GLY A 289 -15.39 0.52 2.95
C GLY A 289 -14.54 0.91 4.16
N LEU A 290 -14.03 -0.07 4.91
CA LEU A 290 -13.13 0.18 6.04
C LEU A 290 -11.80 0.81 5.58
N LEU A 291 -11.16 0.30 4.50
CA LEU A 291 -9.92 0.89 3.99
C LEU A 291 -10.12 2.31 3.42
N LEU A 292 -11.24 2.56 2.74
CA LEU A 292 -11.59 3.91 2.28
C LEU A 292 -11.77 4.87 3.47
N ARG A 293 -12.40 4.40 4.55
CA ARG A 293 -12.57 5.19 5.77
C ARG A 293 -11.25 5.45 6.49
N VAL A 294 -10.35 4.47 6.55
CA VAL A 294 -8.98 4.65 7.03
C VAL A 294 -8.25 5.72 6.22
N LEU A 295 -8.33 5.64 4.89
CA LEU A 295 -7.70 6.63 4.01
C LEU A 295 -8.27 8.03 4.22
N TRP A 296 -9.59 8.15 4.36
CA TRP A 296 -10.23 9.44 4.65
C TRP A 296 -9.78 9.99 6.01
N ARG A 297 -9.70 9.13 7.05
CA ARG A 297 -9.25 9.52 8.38
C ARG A 297 -7.78 9.92 8.39
N LEU A 298 -6.90 9.19 7.70
CA LEU A 298 -5.49 9.54 7.57
C LEU A 298 -5.28 10.91 6.89
N ARG A 299 -6.09 11.23 5.88
CA ARG A 299 -6.07 12.55 5.23
C ARG A 299 -6.53 13.70 6.15
N SER A 300 -7.31 13.40 7.17
CA SER A 300 -7.77 14.39 8.17
C SER A 300 -6.82 14.53 9.36
N VAL A 301 -5.79 13.66 9.48
CA VAL A 301 -4.79 13.74 10.54
C VAL A 301 -3.90 14.95 10.28
N PRO A 302 -3.79 15.89 11.23
CA PRO A 302 -2.84 16.99 11.11
C PRO A 302 -1.40 16.45 11.11
N PRO A 303 -0.56 16.79 10.12
CA PRO A 303 0.82 16.33 10.10
C PRO A 303 1.74 17.06 11.11
N GLY A 304 1.23 18.08 11.79
CA GLY A 304 1.96 18.92 12.72
C GLY A 304 2.62 20.13 12.07
N PHE A 305 2.45 20.31 10.76
CA PHE A 305 2.98 21.43 9.98
C PHE A 305 2.02 21.80 8.85
N GLU A 306 2.21 22.97 8.24
CA GLU A 306 1.39 23.39 7.10
C GLU A 306 2.06 23.04 5.78
N THR A 307 1.37 22.28 4.93
CA THR A 307 1.86 21.77 3.64
C THR A 307 1.69 22.76 2.51
N ARG A 308 0.62 23.60 2.58
CA ARG A 308 0.24 24.49 1.48
C ARG A 308 1.29 25.57 1.22
N GLY A 309 1.68 25.70 -0.05
CA GLY A 309 2.64 26.71 -0.48
C GLY A 309 4.09 26.44 -0.01
N VAL A 310 4.39 25.24 0.43
CA VAL A 310 5.75 24.82 0.82
C VAL A 310 6.31 23.85 -0.21
N LEU A 311 7.47 24.20 -0.75
CA LEU A 311 8.27 23.38 -1.65
C LEU A 311 9.45 22.82 -0.89
N ALA A 312 9.75 21.54 -1.07
CA ALA A 312 10.95 20.89 -0.56
C ALA A 312 11.89 20.54 -1.72
N ALA A 313 13.20 20.70 -1.49
CA ALA A 313 14.23 20.35 -2.45
C ALA A 313 15.45 19.76 -1.75
N HIS A 314 15.93 18.63 -2.27
CA HIS A 314 17.12 17.97 -1.74
C HIS A 314 18.39 18.60 -2.30
N ILE A 315 19.31 18.97 -1.42
CA ILE A 315 20.62 19.54 -1.74
C ILE A 315 21.69 18.66 -1.12
N ASP A 316 22.57 18.13 -1.95
CA ASP A 316 23.75 17.37 -1.51
C ASP A 316 25.01 18.08 -1.97
N LEU A 317 25.83 18.51 -1.01
CA LEU A 317 27.06 19.26 -1.25
C LEU A 317 28.21 18.29 -1.53
N PRO A 318 28.80 18.30 -2.75
CA PRO A 318 29.88 17.37 -3.11
C PRO A 318 31.13 17.60 -2.24
N GLN A 319 31.69 16.53 -1.69
CA GLN A 319 32.87 16.59 -0.82
C GLN A 319 34.06 17.27 -1.49
N SER A 320 34.22 17.11 -2.80
CA SER A 320 35.33 17.69 -3.56
C SER A 320 35.40 19.22 -3.53
N ARG A 321 34.28 19.90 -3.19
CA ARG A 321 34.17 21.36 -3.18
C ARG A 321 33.71 21.93 -1.82
N TYR A 322 33.14 21.06 -0.98
CA TYR A 322 32.55 21.40 0.32
C TYR A 322 33.08 20.41 1.37
N ASP A 323 34.41 20.38 1.53
CA ASP A 323 35.11 19.42 2.39
C ASP A 323 35.10 19.83 3.88
N ASP A 324 34.92 21.11 4.16
CA ASP A 324 34.89 21.65 5.51
C ASP A 324 33.52 22.26 5.89
N LYS A 325 33.28 22.37 7.19
CA LYS A 325 32.06 22.90 7.80
C LYS A 325 31.84 24.40 7.47
N ALA A 326 32.90 25.17 7.34
CA ALA A 326 32.81 26.60 7.06
C ALA A 326 32.27 26.86 5.66
N THR A 327 32.81 26.15 4.65
CA THR A 327 32.39 26.22 3.25
C THR A 327 30.92 25.77 3.10
N GLN A 328 30.53 24.65 3.76
CA GLN A 328 29.15 24.19 3.78
C GLN A 328 28.21 25.22 4.42
N SER A 329 28.59 25.80 5.55
CA SER A 329 27.79 26.79 6.25
C SER A 329 27.66 28.09 5.46
N MET A 330 28.72 28.50 4.75
CA MET A 330 28.70 29.67 3.88
C MET A 330 27.75 29.51 2.72
N PHE A 331 27.77 28.33 2.04
CA PHE A 331 26.82 28.03 0.97
C PHE A 331 25.39 28.11 1.49
N ARG A 332 25.08 27.42 2.61
CA ARG A 332 23.74 27.38 3.20
C ARG A 332 23.23 28.78 3.59
N ARG A 333 24.07 29.61 4.22
CA ARG A 333 23.73 31.01 4.57
C ARG A 333 23.43 31.85 3.33
N ARG A 334 24.29 31.79 2.31
CA ARG A 334 24.10 32.53 1.05
C ARG A 334 22.79 32.13 0.36
N LEU A 335 22.50 30.83 0.33
CA LEU A 335 21.26 30.33 -0.28
C LEU A 335 20.03 30.85 0.46
N LEU A 336 20.01 30.72 1.79
CA LEU A 336 18.89 31.21 2.60
C LEU A 336 18.72 32.73 2.47
N GLN A 337 19.80 33.47 2.49
CA GLN A 337 19.77 34.92 2.30
C GLN A 337 19.17 35.29 0.94
N SER A 338 19.69 34.73 -0.15
CA SER A 338 19.21 35.02 -1.49
C SER A 338 17.73 34.68 -1.70
N LEU A 339 17.24 33.63 -1.05
CA LEU A 339 15.83 33.24 -1.11
C LEU A 339 14.95 34.14 -0.24
N ASN A 340 15.38 34.48 0.96
CA ASN A 340 14.61 35.31 1.91
C ASN A 340 14.56 36.80 1.48
N GLU A 341 15.47 37.25 0.61
CA GLU A 341 15.41 38.56 -0.03
C GLU A 341 14.34 38.67 -1.10
N GLN A 342 13.78 37.53 -1.56
CA GLN A 342 12.71 37.54 -2.56
C GLN A 342 11.35 37.89 -1.92
N PRO A 343 10.57 38.80 -2.51
CA PRO A 343 9.28 39.21 -1.96
C PRO A 343 8.32 38.04 -1.76
N GLY A 344 7.81 37.88 -0.55
CA GLY A 344 6.83 36.83 -0.20
C GLY A 344 7.41 35.42 -0.10
N VAL A 345 8.72 35.25 -0.14
CA VAL A 345 9.41 33.97 0.00
C VAL A 345 10.04 33.90 1.38
N SER A 346 9.92 32.73 2.02
CA SER A 346 10.61 32.39 3.26
C SER A 346 11.23 31.01 3.12
N ALA A 347 12.50 30.87 3.43
CA ALA A 347 13.27 29.65 3.24
C ALA A 347 14.00 29.23 4.52
N ALA A 348 14.14 27.94 4.70
CA ALA A 348 14.91 27.32 5.77
C ALA A 348 15.47 25.97 5.33
N LEU A 349 16.38 25.41 6.10
CA LEU A 349 16.97 24.09 5.87
C LEU A 349 16.69 23.18 7.06
N ILE A 350 16.54 21.90 6.77
CA ILE A 350 16.48 20.83 7.75
C ILE A 350 17.27 19.62 7.24
N SER A 351 17.75 18.77 8.14
CA SER A 351 18.47 17.56 7.75
C SER A 351 17.58 16.57 6.99
N GLU A 352 16.36 16.32 7.48
CA GLU A 352 15.37 15.44 6.86
C GLU A 352 13.96 16.06 6.98
N ILE A 353 13.22 16.10 5.86
CA ILE A 353 11.84 16.61 5.90
C ILE A 353 10.89 15.64 6.62
N PRO A 354 9.80 16.15 7.19
CA PRO A 354 8.73 15.29 7.69
C PRO A 354 8.22 14.31 6.64
N LEU A 355 7.79 13.12 7.07
CA LEU A 355 7.21 12.06 6.23
C LEU A 355 8.19 11.43 5.22
N SER A 356 9.50 11.71 5.29
CA SER A 356 10.51 11.04 4.45
C SER A 356 10.75 9.59 4.87
N GLY A 357 10.43 9.24 6.11
CA GLY A 357 10.76 7.95 6.70
C GLY A 357 12.23 7.85 7.15
N ASP A 358 13.05 8.84 6.81
CA ASP A 358 14.44 8.92 7.24
C ASP A 358 14.54 9.59 8.61
N ALA A 359 15.36 9.04 9.47
CA ALA A 359 15.66 9.63 10.77
C ALA A 359 17.02 9.18 11.28
N LEU A 360 17.68 10.11 11.93
CA LEU A 360 18.85 9.83 12.76
C LEU A 360 18.41 9.85 14.21
N ASP A 361 18.63 8.78 14.90
CA ASP A 361 18.44 8.69 16.34
C ASP A 361 19.79 8.65 17.07
N HIS A 362 19.77 9.09 18.30
CA HIS A 362 20.93 9.09 19.18
C HIS A 362 20.49 8.73 20.58
N ASP A 363 21.27 7.87 21.21
CA ASP A 363 21.16 7.61 22.64
C ASP A 363 21.57 8.85 23.42
N PHE A 364 20.85 9.20 24.47
CA PHE A 364 21.07 10.42 25.23
C PHE A 364 20.91 10.22 26.72
N VAL A 365 21.44 11.14 27.49
CA VAL A 365 21.25 11.25 28.94
C VAL A 365 20.83 12.66 29.30
N ILE A 366 20.05 12.79 30.38
CA ILE A 366 19.59 14.08 30.91
C ILE A 366 20.42 14.42 32.14
N GLU A 367 20.83 15.68 32.27
CA GLU A 367 21.57 16.13 33.42
C GLU A 367 20.78 16.01 34.72
N GLY A 368 21.41 15.43 35.75
CA GLY A 368 20.82 15.25 37.07
C GLY A 368 19.91 14.02 37.19
N GLU A 369 19.71 13.25 36.13
CA GLU A 369 19.04 11.95 36.20
C GLU A 369 20.03 10.84 36.66
N PRO A 370 19.57 9.76 37.30
CA PRO A 370 20.42 8.65 37.70
C PRO A 370 21.18 8.07 36.50
N PRO A 371 22.44 7.62 36.71
CA PRO A 371 23.23 7.00 35.66
C PRO A 371 22.51 5.78 35.10
N ILE A 372 22.34 5.76 33.77
CA ILE A 372 21.76 4.63 33.03
C ILE A 372 22.90 3.68 32.66
N ALA A 373 22.65 2.37 32.74
CA ALA A 373 23.65 1.39 32.35
C ALA A 373 23.94 1.51 30.85
N PRO A 374 25.22 1.43 30.41
CA PRO A 374 25.56 1.47 29.00
C PRO A 374 24.80 0.38 28.21
N GLY A 375 24.05 0.81 27.19
CA GLY A 375 23.19 -0.04 26.38
C GLY A 375 21.69 0.04 26.69
N ASP A 376 21.32 0.65 27.82
CA ASP A 376 19.92 0.89 28.22
C ASP A 376 19.51 2.36 28.05
N GLU A 377 20.40 3.20 27.51
CA GLU A 377 20.12 4.60 27.30
C GLU A 377 18.93 4.80 26.34
N PRO A 378 18.04 5.75 26.63
CA PRO A 378 16.94 6.08 25.74
C PRO A 378 17.46 6.72 24.47
N SER A 379 16.78 6.44 23.35
CA SER A 379 17.06 7.03 22.05
C SER A 379 16.07 8.13 21.70
N ILE A 380 16.55 9.19 21.03
CA ILE A 380 15.76 10.33 20.56
C ILE A 380 16.15 10.68 19.13
N TYR A 381 15.16 11.04 18.33
CA TYR A 381 15.40 11.51 16.98
C TYR A 381 15.98 12.91 16.95
N THR A 382 17.02 13.10 16.12
CA THR A 382 17.73 14.37 16.01
C THR A 382 17.55 14.97 14.62
N ARG A 383 17.35 16.29 14.57
CA ARG A 383 17.28 17.06 13.34
C ARG A 383 18.09 18.32 13.44
N SER A 384 18.88 18.59 12.42
CA SER A 384 19.58 19.88 12.33
C SER A 384 18.76 20.84 11.50
N VAL A 385 18.59 22.08 11.95
CA VAL A 385 17.82 23.12 11.26
C VAL A 385 18.65 24.39 11.09
N MET A 386 18.34 25.18 10.05
CA MET A 386 18.95 26.48 9.81
C MET A 386 17.92 27.43 9.20
N GLY A 387 17.96 28.69 9.62
CA GLY A 387 16.95 29.68 9.30
C GLY A 387 15.68 29.49 10.12
N ASP A 388 14.61 30.16 9.72
CA ASP A 388 13.32 30.16 10.44
C ASP A 388 12.45 28.91 10.15
N TYR A 389 13.03 27.70 10.26
CA TYR A 389 12.37 26.43 9.88
C TYR A 389 10.96 26.30 10.47
N PHE A 390 10.80 26.51 11.77
CA PHE A 390 9.51 26.36 12.45
C PHE A 390 8.46 27.35 11.93
N ARG A 391 8.88 28.57 11.59
CA ARG A 391 7.98 29.59 10.99
C ARG A 391 7.64 29.25 9.55
N VAL A 392 8.61 28.81 8.74
CA VAL A 392 8.38 28.38 7.35
C VAL A 392 7.41 27.22 7.30
N MET A 393 7.54 26.24 8.19
CA MET A 393 6.65 25.07 8.29
C MET A 393 5.39 25.35 9.13
N ARG A 394 5.30 26.51 9.79
CA ARG A 394 4.22 26.86 10.72
C ARG A 394 4.04 25.85 11.86
N ILE A 395 5.14 25.35 12.39
CA ILE A 395 5.16 24.51 13.59
C ILE A 395 5.04 25.43 14.81
N PRO A 396 4.03 25.24 15.69
CA PRO A 396 3.78 26.16 16.78
C PRO A 396 4.84 26.04 17.89
N LEU A 397 5.32 27.19 18.39
CA LEU A 397 6.08 27.26 19.63
C LEU A 397 5.09 27.09 20.80
N ARG A 398 5.41 26.22 21.75
CA ARG A 398 4.61 25.93 22.94
C ARG A 398 5.17 26.59 24.20
N ALA A 399 6.50 26.59 24.33
CA ALA A 399 7.19 27.23 25.46
C ALA A 399 8.59 27.66 25.06
N GLY A 400 9.14 28.64 25.76
CA GLY A 400 10.51 29.12 25.55
C GLY A 400 10.67 29.94 24.26
N ARG A 401 11.77 29.71 23.54
CA ARG A 401 12.10 30.38 22.27
C ARG A 401 12.47 29.43 21.16
N LEU A 402 12.33 29.85 19.92
CA LEU A 402 12.86 29.14 18.75
C LEU A 402 14.38 29.35 18.62
N LEU A 403 15.02 28.48 17.83
CA LEU A 403 16.38 28.65 17.37
C LEU A 403 16.48 29.89 16.46
N ASN A 404 17.58 30.62 16.55
CA ASN A 404 17.79 31.84 15.77
C ASN A 404 19.27 31.99 15.35
N GLU A 405 19.60 33.03 14.59
CA GLU A 405 20.95 33.28 14.09
C GLU A 405 21.98 33.62 15.19
N GLY A 406 21.53 33.92 16.40
CA GLY A 406 22.38 34.10 17.57
C GLY A 406 22.92 32.79 18.15
N ASP A 407 22.30 31.66 17.81
CA ASP A 407 22.74 30.33 18.24
C ASP A 407 23.89 29.84 17.33
N ARG A 408 25.09 30.38 17.59
CA ARG A 408 26.31 30.20 16.80
C ARG A 408 27.19 29.09 17.38
N GLU A 409 28.18 28.65 16.63
CA GLU A 409 29.15 27.64 17.05
C GLU A 409 29.91 28.02 18.33
N SER A 410 30.12 29.32 18.53
CA SER A 410 30.83 29.88 19.72
C SER A 410 29.90 30.13 20.91
N THR A 411 28.62 29.90 20.80
CA THR A 411 27.64 30.07 21.90
C THR A 411 27.31 28.74 22.56
N GLU A 412 26.61 28.81 23.69
CA GLU A 412 26.08 27.60 24.35
C GLU A 412 25.34 26.72 23.36
N TYR A 413 25.57 25.39 23.40
CA TYR A 413 24.91 24.45 22.54
C TYR A 413 23.43 24.28 22.94
N VAL A 414 22.53 24.65 22.07
CA VAL A 414 21.08 24.70 22.36
C VAL A 414 20.26 23.76 21.50
N GLY A 415 19.11 23.37 22.03
CA GLY A 415 18.14 22.54 21.30
C GLY A 415 16.70 22.93 21.60
N VAL A 416 15.85 22.71 20.65
CA VAL A 416 14.39 22.79 20.79
C VAL A 416 13.83 21.38 20.73
N VAL A 417 12.96 21.02 21.67
CA VAL A 417 12.35 19.69 21.75
C VAL A 417 10.87 19.75 21.37
N ASN A 418 10.29 18.60 20.99
CA ASN A 418 8.86 18.52 20.72
C ASN A 418 8.04 18.15 21.96
N GLU A 419 6.70 18.29 21.88
CA GLU A 419 5.78 17.95 22.98
C GLU A 419 5.89 16.48 23.40
N SER A 420 6.17 15.54 22.48
CA SER A 420 6.37 14.12 22.78
C SER A 420 7.58 13.87 23.68
N MET A 421 8.68 14.61 23.45
CA MET A 421 9.85 14.57 24.34
C MET A 421 9.49 15.01 25.76
N VAL A 422 8.73 16.10 25.87
CA VAL A 422 8.29 16.63 27.17
C VAL A 422 7.37 15.63 27.88
N ARG A 423 6.36 15.10 27.20
CA ARG A 423 5.44 14.11 27.80
C ARG A 423 6.16 12.87 28.29
N ARG A 424 7.18 12.41 27.59
CA ARG A 424 7.85 11.14 27.91
C ARG A 424 8.92 11.29 28.99
N TYR A 425 9.71 12.37 28.96
CA TYR A 425 10.90 12.52 29.82
C TYR A 425 10.80 13.64 30.85
N PHE A 426 9.83 14.56 30.72
CA PHE A 426 9.61 15.67 31.65
C PHE A 426 8.15 15.80 32.10
N PRO A 427 7.44 14.67 32.44
CA PRO A 427 5.98 14.71 32.69
C PRO A 427 5.58 15.63 33.86
N HIS A 428 6.49 15.88 34.80
CA HIS A 428 6.22 16.65 36.02
C HIS A 428 7.22 17.80 36.23
N SER A 429 8.06 18.12 35.23
CA SER A 429 9.10 19.15 35.35
C SER A 429 9.14 20.05 34.12
N ASN A 430 9.65 21.28 34.33
CA ASN A 430 9.87 22.20 33.22
C ASN A 430 11.10 21.75 32.42
N PRO A 431 10.98 21.49 31.11
CA PRO A 431 12.11 21.11 30.27
C PRO A 431 13.05 22.27 29.96
N LEU A 432 12.57 23.52 30.02
CA LEU A 432 13.38 24.72 29.70
C LEU A 432 14.54 24.91 30.68
N GLY A 433 15.74 25.09 30.13
CA GLY A 433 16.99 25.19 30.87
C GLY A 433 17.57 23.84 31.31
N ARG A 434 16.87 22.75 31.17
CA ARG A 434 17.43 21.40 31.39
C ARG A 434 18.39 21.07 30.26
N ARG A 435 19.40 20.25 30.58
CA ARG A 435 20.44 19.87 29.61
C ARG A 435 20.39 18.38 29.30
N LEU A 436 20.64 18.04 28.06
CA LEU A 436 20.85 16.67 27.60
C LEU A 436 22.18 16.58 26.84
N ARG A 437 22.73 15.38 26.75
CA ARG A 437 23.94 15.11 25.95
C ARG A 437 23.83 13.75 25.29
N TRP A 438 24.57 13.55 24.21
CA TRP A 438 24.65 12.25 23.55
C TRP A 438 25.41 11.24 24.39
N ALA A 439 24.86 10.06 24.61
CA ALA A 439 25.41 9.06 25.53
C ALA A 439 26.73 8.48 25.04
N ARG A 440 26.90 8.32 23.74
CA ARG A 440 28.00 7.56 23.13
C ARG A 440 28.99 8.41 22.33
N GLN A 441 29.05 9.70 22.57
CA GLN A 441 30.05 10.58 21.98
C GLN A 441 31.30 10.71 22.87
N ARG A 442 32.47 10.81 22.22
CA ARG A 442 33.76 10.85 22.89
C ARG A 442 33.93 12.10 23.73
N GLU A 443 33.40 13.25 23.28
CA GLU A 443 33.37 14.53 23.97
C GLU A 443 31.98 15.15 23.82
N PRO A 444 31.01 14.71 24.60
CA PRO A 444 29.64 15.17 24.42
C PRO A 444 29.46 16.55 25.05
N GLU A 445 29.08 17.52 24.21
CA GLU A 445 28.64 18.82 24.70
C GLU A 445 27.22 18.75 25.26
N TRP A 446 26.96 19.53 26.32
CA TRP A 446 25.62 19.64 26.86
C TRP A 446 24.75 20.53 25.98
N ILE A 447 23.59 20.04 25.60
CA ILE A 447 22.56 20.73 24.81
C ILE A 447 21.54 21.28 25.78
N THR A 448 21.45 22.61 25.90
CA THR A 448 20.44 23.26 26.73
C THR A 448 19.11 23.38 25.98
N ILE A 449 18.02 22.89 26.57
CA ILE A 449 16.69 23.01 26.01
C ILE A 449 16.18 24.42 26.15
N VAL A 450 16.04 25.16 25.04
CA VAL A 450 15.62 26.57 25.01
C VAL A 450 14.18 26.76 24.58
N GLY A 451 13.55 25.75 24.02
CA GLY A 451 12.18 25.84 23.56
C GLY A 451 11.50 24.48 23.39
N VAL A 452 10.17 24.52 23.38
CA VAL A 452 9.30 23.38 23.09
C VAL A 452 8.40 23.73 21.92
N VAL A 453 8.35 22.87 20.92
CA VAL A 453 7.51 23.02 19.72
C VAL A 453 6.46 21.91 19.62
N GLY A 454 5.45 22.13 18.80
CA GLY A 454 4.44 21.13 18.52
C GLY A 454 5.03 19.87 17.89
N ASP A 455 4.33 18.74 18.07
CA ASP A 455 4.72 17.48 17.48
C ASP A 455 4.55 17.50 15.95
N VAL A 456 5.45 16.81 15.26
CA VAL A 456 5.47 16.63 13.81
C VAL A 456 5.54 15.15 13.50
N ARG A 457 4.72 14.68 12.56
CA ARG A 457 4.72 13.28 12.13
C ARG A 457 5.82 13.03 11.10
N HIS A 458 6.88 12.35 11.49
CA HIS A 458 8.05 12.11 10.64
C HIS A 458 7.98 10.76 9.90
N PHE A 459 7.40 9.72 10.50
CA PHE A 459 7.41 8.35 9.99
C PHE A 459 6.14 7.95 9.24
N GLY A 460 5.27 8.90 8.97
CA GLY A 460 3.98 8.68 8.32
C GLY A 460 2.81 9.14 9.18
N LEU A 461 1.69 9.43 8.54
CA LEU A 461 0.49 9.95 9.23
C LEU A 461 -0.14 8.94 10.19
N ALA A 462 0.10 7.65 9.99
CA ALA A 462 -0.36 6.58 10.87
C ALA A 462 0.58 6.31 12.06
N ALA A 463 1.83 6.78 12.01
CA ALA A 463 2.78 6.58 13.09
C ALA A 463 2.47 7.46 14.29
N ALA A 464 2.85 7.00 15.48
CA ALA A 464 2.84 7.84 16.68
C ALA A 464 3.84 8.99 16.54
N GLU A 465 3.60 10.06 17.28
CA GLU A 465 4.60 11.13 17.41
C GLU A 465 5.73 10.64 18.33
N GLU A 466 6.97 10.76 17.84
CA GLU A 466 8.14 10.30 18.55
C GLU A 466 8.92 11.50 19.16
N PRO A 467 9.58 11.29 20.31
CA PRO A 467 10.47 12.29 20.90
C PRO A 467 11.54 12.77 19.92
N ALA A 468 11.69 14.08 19.79
CA ALA A 468 12.66 14.67 18.87
C ALA A 468 13.32 15.91 19.46
N VAL A 469 14.59 16.14 19.08
CA VAL A 469 15.33 17.36 19.35
C VAL A 469 15.80 17.99 18.04
N TYR A 470 15.65 19.29 17.95
CA TYR A 470 16.10 20.10 16.82
C TYR A 470 17.29 20.94 17.28
N THR A 471 18.42 20.86 16.57
CA THR A 471 19.65 21.59 16.86
C THR A 471 20.07 22.48 15.71
N PRO A 472 20.77 23.61 15.94
CA PRO A 472 21.28 24.42 14.84
C PRO A 472 22.31 23.64 14.01
N TYR A 473 22.25 23.72 12.66
CA TYR A 473 23.29 23.16 11.79
C TYR A 473 24.69 23.64 12.14
N VAL A 474 24.81 24.90 12.51
CA VAL A 474 26.11 25.51 12.82
C VAL A 474 26.74 24.96 14.10
N GLN A 475 25.92 24.47 15.04
CA GLN A 475 26.37 23.84 16.28
C GLN A 475 26.54 22.33 16.18
N SER A 476 26.07 21.71 15.09
CA SER A 476 26.25 20.27 14.87
C SER A 476 27.73 19.96 14.68
N ALA A 477 28.30 19.13 15.54
CA ALA A 477 29.73 18.78 15.54
C ALA A 477 30.17 17.92 14.33
N ARG A 478 29.29 17.60 13.42
CA ARG A 478 29.54 16.56 12.39
C ARG A 478 29.71 17.16 11.01
N ASP A 479 30.90 17.20 10.49
CA ASP A 479 31.27 17.69 9.15
C ASP A 479 30.71 16.84 8.00
N TRP A 480 30.26 15.63 8.29
CA TRP A 480 29.78 14.70 7.28
C TRP A 480 28.33 14.96 6.81
N LYS A 481 27.53 15.80 7.52
CA LYS A 481 26.16 16.16 7.08
C LYS A 481 26.20 17.16 5.91
N ARG A 482 26.60 16.68 4.73
CA ARG A 482 26.64 17.49 3.51
C ARG A 482 25.30 17.67 2.86
N TRP A 483 24.35 16.76 3.12
CA TRP A 483 22.99 16.89 2.59
C TRP A 483 22.12 17.77 3.48
N SER A 484 21.14 18.38 2.86
CA SER A 484 20.09 19.14 3.54
C SER A 484 18.84 19.21 2.68
N GLU A 485 17.71 19.27 3.32
CA GLU A 485 16.44 19.53 2.67
C GLU A 485 16.12 21.03 2.79
N LEU A 486 16.06 21.70 1.68
CA LEU A 486 15.60 23.07 1.59
C LEU A 486 14.09 23.09 1.61
N VAL A 487 13.48 23.83 2.53
CA VAL A 487 12.05 24.11 2.56
C VAL A 487 11.81 25.58 2.24
N VAL A 488 10.95 25.84 1.25
CA VAL A 488 10.67 27.19 0.79
C VAL A 488 9.18 27.42 0.76
N ARG A 489 8.72 28.42 1.49
CA ARG A 489 7.34 28.91 1.43
C ARG A 489 7.27 30.12 0.52
N GLY A 490 6.33 30.11 -0.42
CA GLY A 490 6.10 31.22 -1.33
C GLY A 490 4.62 31.42 -1.62
N PRO A 491 4.25 32.44 -2.39
CA PRO A 491 2.87 32.64 -2.82
C PRO A 491 2.35 31.39 -3.52
N GLY A 492 1.19 30.89 -3.09
CA GLY A 492 0.70 29.55 -3.37
C GLY A 492 0.63 29.19 -4.86
N GLY A 493 1.11 27.97 -5.16
CA GLY A 493 0.83 27.27 -6.43
C GLY A 493 1.59 27.71 -7.65
N SER A 494 2.59 28.59 -7.55
CA SER A 494 3.33 29.06 -8.72
C SER A 494 4.37 28.01 -9.17
N SER A 495 4.24 27.53 -10.39
CA SER A 495 5.29 26.78 -11.13
C SER A 495 6.66 27.50 -11.11
N GLY A 496 6.67 28.80 -10.80
CA GLY A 496 7.85 29.63 -10.69
C GLY A 496 8.73 29.40 -9.45
N LEU A 497 8.20 28.86 -8.32
CA LEU A 497 8.98 28.72 -7.10
C LEU A 497 10.12 27.70 -7.25
N GLY A 498 9.85 26.57 -7.91
CA GLY A 498 10.87 25.56 -8.20
C GLY A 498 11.97 26.10 -9.12
N GLU A 499 11.61 26.95 -10.12
CA GLU A 499 12.58 27.56 -11.02
C GLU A 499 13.37 28.69 -10.31
N LEU A 500 12.73 29.42 -9.41
CA LEU A 500 13.40 30.38 -8.54
C LEU A 500 14.48 29.67 -7.71
N VAL A 501 14.15 28.56 -7.04
CA VAL A 501 15.11 27.78 -6.25
C VAL A 501 16.27 27.29 -7.12
N ARG A 502 16.01 26.75 -8.32
CA ARG A 502 17.06 26.34 -9.28
C ARG A 502 17.98 27.51 -9.65
N ARG A 503 17.40 28.67 -9.93
CA ARG A 503 18.14 29.87 -10.31
C ARG A 503 19.03 30.38 -9.17
N MET A 504 18.51 30.40 -7.94
CA MET A 504 19.28 30.84 -6.77
C MET A 504 20.46 29.91 -6.49
N VAL A 505 20.23 28.58 -6.53
CA VAL A 505 21.32 27.60 -6.34
C VAL A 505 22.36 27.71 -7.43
N ARG A 506 21.96 27.77 -8.71
CA ARG A 506 22.88 27.95 -9.86
C ARG A 506 23.67 29.26 -9.79
N GLY A 507 23.08 30.32 -9.23
CA GLY A 507 23.76 31.60 -9.02
C GLY A 507 24.88 31.52 -8.00
N ILE A 508 24.81 30.58 -7.04
CA ILE A 508 25.85 30.35 -6.05
C ILE A 508 26.86 29.30 -6.53
N ASP A 509 26.36 28.18 -7.08
CA ASP A 509 27.16 27.10 -7.63
C ASP A 509 26.46 26.50 -8.87
N PRO A 510 26.93 26.87 -10.10
CA PRO A 510 26.33 26.39 -11.34
C PRO A 510 26.39 24.86 -11.54
N LEU A 511 27.34 24.19 -10.88
CA LEU A 511 27.58 22.75 -11.01
C LEU A 511 26.82 21.93 -9.95
N LEU A 512 26.07 22.58 -9.04
CA LEU A 512 25.34 21.86 -8.01
C LEU A 512 23.95 21.46 -8.51
N PRO A 513 23.68 20.17 -8.69
CA PRO A 513 22.35 19.71 -9.06
C PRO A 513 21.38 19.81 -7.88
N ILE A 514 20.14 20.19 -8.15
CA ILE A 514 19.05 20.08 -7.17
C ILE A 514 18.26 18.83 -7.50
N ALA A 515 18.19 17.91 -6.59
CA ALA A 515 17.39 16.71 -6.71
C ALA A 515 16.04 16.86 -6.00
N ARG A 516 15.05 16.08 -6.45
CA ARG A 516 13.77 15.84 -5.76
C ARG A 516 13.02 17.11 -5.34
N ILE A 517 12.83 18.07 -6.27
CA ILE A 517 11.95 19.22 -6.00
C ILE A 517 10.51 18.74 -5.95
N ARG A 518 9.86 18.86 -4.78
CA ARG A 518 8.48 18.39 -4.54
C ARG A 518 7.71 19.38 -3.67
N TRP A 519 6.41 19.48 -3.88
CA TRP A 519 5.53 20.17 -2.95
C TRP A 519 5.28 19.32 -1.71
N MET A 520 5.17 19.94 -0.53
CA MET A 520 4.89 19.20 0.72
C MET A 520 3.53 18.48 0.68
N ASP A 521 2.55 18.99 -0.08
CA ASP A 521 1.29 18.27 -0.35
C ASP A 521 1.52 16.95 -1.11
N GLN A 522 2.47 16.93 -2.04
CA GLN A 522 2.88 15.69 -2.73
C GLN A 522 3.58 14.74 -1.77
N VAL A 523 4.48 15.24 -0.91
CA VAL A 523 5.16 14.41 0.11
C VAL A 523 4.13 13.73 1.02
N VAL A 524 3.13 14.47 1.50
CA VAL A 524 1.99 13.91 2.25
C VAL A 524 1.23 12.89 1.41
N GLY A 525 0.98 13.21 0.15
CA GLY A 525 0.34 12.29 -0.80
C GLY A 525 1.10 10.99 -0.98
N ASP A 526 2.42 11.07 -1.16
CA ASP A 526 3.32 9.94 -1.38
C ASP A 526 3.41 9.06 -0.14
N SER A 527 3.37 9.65 1.08
CA SER A 527 3.33 8.89 2.34
C SER A 527 2.09 7.98 2.50
N LEU A 528 1.03 8.25 1.75
CA LEU A 528 -0.21 7.48 1.71
C LEU A 528 -0.32 6.53 0.50
N THR A 529 0.72 6.44 -0.34
CA THR A 529 0.66 5.68 -1.61
C THR A 529 0.28 4.22 -1.40
N ARG A 530 0.86 3.56 -0.39
CA ARG A 530 0.55 2.15 -0.06
C ARG A 530 -0.89 1.97 0.40
N GLN A 531 -1.40 2.87 1.25
CA GLN A 531 -2.78 2.82 1.73
C GLN A 531 -3.79 3.08 0.61
N ARG A 532 -3.48 4.04 -0.28
CA ARG A 532 -4.30 4.33 -1.48
C ARG A 532 -4.34 3.13 -2.41
N PHE A 533 -3.19 2.52 -2.71
CA PHE A 533 -3.08 1.34 -3.54
C PHE A 533 -3.96 0.19 -3.02
N ASN A 534 -3.85 -0.14 -1.73
CA ASN A 534 -4.65 -1.20 -1.11
C ASN A 534 -6.15 -0.88 -1.15
N ALA A 535 -6.54 0.37 -0.85
CA ALA A 535 -7.93 0.79 -0.86
C ALA A 535 -8.52 0.79 -2.28
N GLU A 536 -7.80 1.27 -3.29
CA GLU A 536 -8.23 1.27 -4.69
C GLU A 536 -8.39 -0.15 -5.23
N LEU A 537 -7.42 -1.05 -4.99
CA LEU A 537 -7.53 -2.45 -5.42
C LEU A 537 -8.73 -3.16 -4.77
N LEU A 538 -8.87 -3.02 -3.45
CA LEU A 538 -9.99 -3.67 -2.77
C LEU A 538 -11.34 -3.07 -3.20
N THR A 539 -11.39 -1.79 -3.54
CA THR A 539 -12.58 -1.13 -4.09
C THR A 539 -12.94 -1.69 -5.48
N ILE A 540 -11.93 -1.90 -6.34
CA ILE A 540 -12.14 -2.53 -7.65
C ILE A 540 -12.69 -3.95 -7.49
N PHE A 541 -12.13 -4.75 -6.57
CA PHE A 541 -12.63 -6.10 -6.29
C PHE A 541 -14.05 -6.08 -5.72
N ALA A 542 -14.34 -5.17 -4.80
CA ALA A 542 -15.67 -5.02 -4.21
C ALA A 542 -16.71 -4.57 -5.24
N ALA A 543 -16.36 -3.64 -6.14
CA ALA A 543 -17.23 -3.21 -7.24
C ALA A 543 -17.50 -4.36 -8.22
N SER A 544 -16.46 -5.16 -8.56
CA SER A 544 -16.59 -6.34 -9.39
C SER A 544 -17.49 -7.39 -8.73
N ALA A 545 -17.33 -7.63 -7.43
CA ALA A 545 -18.15 -8.53 -6.65
C ALA A 545 -19.62 -8.08 -6.61
N LEU A 546 -19.87 -6.78 -6.41
CA LEU A 546 -21.21 -6.20 -6.43
C LEU A 546 -21.88 -6.40 -7.79
N LEU A 547 -21.15 -6.10 -8.87
CA LEU A 547 -21.65 -6.31 -10.24
C LEU A 547 -21.98 -7.78 -10.51
N LEU A 548 -21.08 -8.69 -10.13
CA LEU A 548 -21.30 -10.14 -10.28
C LEU A 548 -22.50 -10.61 -9.46
N ALA A 549 -22.65 -10.16 -8.21
CA ALA A 549 -23.81 -10.49 -7.38
C ALA A 549 -25.12 -9.97 -8.00
N CYS A 550 -25.12 -8.76 -8.55
CA CYS A 550 -26.28 -8.23 -9.28
C CYS A 550 -26.65 -9.08 -10.51
N VAL A 551 -25.64 -9.53 -11.27
CA VAL A 551 -25.85 -10.42 -12.43
C VAL A 551 -26.40 -11.77 -11.99
N GLY A 552 -25.89 -12.35 -10.89
CA GLY A 552 -26.37 -13.60 -10.32
C GLY A 552 -27.83 -13.51 -9.85
N ILE A 553 -28.16 -12.48 -9.08
CA ILE A 553 -29.54 -12.21 -8.65
C ILE A 553 -30.46 -12.03 -9.84
N PHE A 554 -30.07 -11.20 -10.82
CA PHE A 554 -30.83 -10.99 -12.05
C PHE A 554 -31.08 -12.30 -12.79
N GLY A 555 -30.04 -13.14 -12.97
CA GLY A 555 -30.13 -14.43 -13.66
C GLY A 555 -31.13 -15.39 -12.98
N VAL A 556 -31.07 -15.50 -11.67
CA VAL A 556 -32.00 -16.35 -10.89
C VAL A 556 -33.42 -15.81 -10.94
N MET A 557 -33.61 -14.53 -10.77
CA MET A 557 -34.95 -13.91 -10.85
C MET A 557 -35.55 -14.05 -12.24
N TRP A 558 -34.75 -13.82 -13.30
CA TRP A 558 -35.18 -14.01 -14.68
C TRP A 558 -35.63 -15.46 -14.95
N SER A 559 -34.83 -16.44 -14.49
CA SER A 559 -35.19 -17.86 -14.67
C SER A 559 -36.43 -18.25 -13.87
N THR A 560 -36.61 -17.70 -12.67
CA THR A 560 -37.80 -17.94 -11.83
C THR A 560 -39.06 -17.37 -12.48
N VAL A 561 -38.99 -16.15 -12.98
CA VAL A 561 -40.07 -15.49 -13.71
C VAL A 561 -40.45 -16.30 -14.95
N ARG A 562 -39.45 -16.73 -15.73
CA ARG A 562 -39.70 -17.52 -16.95
C ARG A 562 -40.40 -18.85 -16.67
N ARG A 563 -40.04 -19.53 -15.58
CA ARG A 563 -40.69 -20.80 -15.16
C ARG A 563 -42.11 -20.61 -14.64
N ARG A 564 -42.37 -19.48 -13.95
CA ARG A 564 -43.70 -19.19 -13.42
C ARG A 564 -44.57 -18.38 -14.38
N ARG A 565 -44.15 -18.24 -15.66
CA ARG A 565 -44.85 -17.38 -16.65
C ARG A 565 -46.30 -17.78 -16.86
N ALA A 566 -46.60 -19.09 -16.98
CA ALA A 566 -47.95 -19.62 -17.12
C ALA A 566 -48.79 -19.33 -15.85
N GLU A 567 -48.25 -19.57 -14.66
CA GLU A 567 -48.90 -19.26 -13.37
C GLU A 567 -49.20 -17.79 -13.24
N ILE A 568 -48.22 -16.91 -13.58
CA ILE A 568 -48.40 -15.46 -13.58
C ILE A 568 -49.48 -15.02 -14.56
N GLY A 569 -49.49 -15.61 -15.79
CA GLY A 569 -50.51 -15.35 -16.82
C GLY A 569 -51.92 -15.69 -16.34
N VAL A 570 -52.10 -16.88 -15.74
CA VAL A 570 -53.39 -17.30 -15.17
C VAL A 570 -53.84 -16.37 -14.04
N ARG A 571 -52.96 -16.00 -13.12
CA ARG A 571 -53.30 -15.06 -12.04
C ARG A 571 -53.68 -13.66 -12.55
N MET A 572 -53.00 -13.18 -13.59
CA MET A 572 -53.34 -11.89 -14.22
C MET A 572 -54.68 -11.98 -14.97
N ALA A 573 -54.95 -13.11 -15.65
CA ALA A 573 -56.26 -13.36 -16.28
C ALA A 573 -57.40 -13.43 -15.24
N LEU A 574 -57.13 -13.88 -14.01
CA LEU A 574 -58.07 -13.92 -12.89
C LEU A 574 -58.16 -12.58 -12.13
N GLY A 575 -57.53 -11.47 -12.63
CA GLY A 575 -57.66 -10.13 -12.09
C GLY A 575 -56.57 -9.70 -11.13
N ALA A 576 -55.45 -10.43 -11.03
CA ALA A 576 -54.32 -9.96 -10.23
C ALA A 576 -53.63 -8.75 -10.89
N GLY A 577 -53.59 -7.64 -10.21
CA GLY A 577 -52.94 -6.42 -10.70
C GLY A 577 -51.41 -6.59 -10.87
N PRO A 578 -50.78 -5.91 -11.88
CA PRO A 578 -49.34 -6.00 -12.16
C PRO A 578 -48.46 -5.69 -10.95
N ALA A 579 -48.85 -4.71 -10.12
CA ALA A 579 -48.11 -4.30 -8.92
C ALA A 579 -48.05 -5.43 -7.87
N ARG A 580 -49.08 -6.26 -7.76
CA ARG A 580 -49.13 -7.39 -6.81
C ARG A 580 -48.13 -8.49 -7.24
N VAL A 581 -48.07 -8.78 -8.53
CA VAL A 581 -47.13 -9.75 -9.12
C VAL A 581 -45.71 -9.30 -8.91
N VAL A 582 -45.41 -8.03 -9.19
CA VAL A 582 -44.08 -7.46 -8.95
C VAL A 582 -43.69 -7.56 -7.47
N ARG A 583 -44.61 -7.21 -6.56
CA ARG A 583 -44.34 -7.26 -5.11
C ARG A 583 -44.04 -8.69 -4.62
N GLU A 584 -44.77 -9.71 -5.11
CA GLU A 584 -44.54 -11.12 -4.76
C GLU A 584 -43.18 -11.61 -5.22
N ILE A 585 -42.78 -11.31 -6.47
CA ILE A 585 -41.48 -11.68 -7.03
C ILE A 585 -40.34 -10.99 -6.28
N VAL A 586 -40.47 -9.69 -5.99
CA VAL A 586 -39.47 -8.95 -5.26
C VAL A 586 -39.38 -9.43 -3.81
N ALA A 587 -40.49 -9.80 -3.17
CA ALA A 587 -40.48 -10.33 -1.80
C ALA A 587 -39.71 -11.66 -1.68
N ASP A 588 -39.86 -12.56 -2.65
CA ASP A 588 -39.08 -13.82 -2.71
C ASP A 588 -37.58 -13.52 -2.86
N GLY A 589 -37.21 -12.54 -3.71
CA GLY A 589 -35.80 -12.05 -3.84
C GLY A 589 -35.28 -11.44 -2.56
N LEU A 590 -36.08 -10.60 -1.89
CA LEU A 590 -35.69 -9.91 -0.64
C LEU A 590 -35.35 -10.89 0.49
N ARG A 591 -36.00 -12.05 0.58
CA ARG A 591 -35.66 -13.07 1.58
C ARG A 591 -34.26 -13.62 1.38
N LEU A 592 -33.88 -13.92 0.12
CA LEU A 592 -32.53 -14.39 -0.22
C LEU A 592 -31.48 -13.30 0.05
N ILE A 593 -31.81 -12.05 -0.31
CA ILE A 593 -30.95 -10.88 -0.07
C ILE A 593 -30.72 -10.68 1.43
N ALA A 594 -31.79 -10.68 2.24
CA ALA A 594 -31.69 -10.51 3.68
C ALA A 594 -30.86 -11.61 4.35
N LEU A 595 -31.05 -12.86 3.93
CA LEU A 595 -30.26 -14.00 4.42
C LEU A 595 -28.78 -13.87 4.02
N GLY A 596 -28.50 -13.50 2.76
CA GLY A 596 -27.12 -13.28 2.27
C GLY A 596 -26.42 -12.12 2.99
N ILE A 597 -27.12 -11.01 3.19
CA ILE A 597 -26.61 -9.87 3.97
C ILE A 597 -26.36 -10.29 5.43
N GLY A 598 -27.27 -11.01 6.07
CA GLY A 598 -27.09 -11.48 7.44
C GLY A 598 -25.88 -12.39 7.62
N ILE A 599 -25.72 -13.39 6.74
CA ILE A 599 -24.54 -14.27 6.74
C ILE A 599 -23.28 -13.48 6.41
N GLY A 600 -23.35 -12.57 5.43
CA GLY A 600 -22.24 -11.73 5.02
C GLY A 600 -21.76 -10.77 6.13
N LEU A 601 -22.69 -10.17 6.89
CA LEU A 601 -22.38 -9.34 8.06
C LEU A 601 -21.68 -10.16 9.16
N ALA A 602 -22.16 -11.36 9.46
CA ALA A 602 -21.55 -12.25 10.43
C ALA A 602 -20.14 -12.67 10.01
N ALA A 603 -19.95 -13.03 8.73
CA ALA A 603 -18.64 -13.36 8.18
C ALA A 603 -17.70 -12.16 8.16
N ALA A 604 -18.17 -10.98 7.75
CA ALA A 604 -17.40 -9.74 7.76
C ALA A 604 -16.95 -9.37 9.17
N PHE A 605 -17.83 -9.51 10.18
CA PHE A 605 -17.50 -9.24 11.59
C PHE A 605 -16.33 -10.11 12.09
N GLY A 606 -16.25 -11.37 11.64
CA GLY A 606 -15.11 -12.25 11.96
C GLY A 606 -13.83 -11.88 11.17
N LEU A 607 -13.96 -11.72 9.85
CA LEU A 607 -12.81 -11.53 8.95
C LEU A 607 -12.16 -10.15 9.07
N THR A 608 -12.92 -9.09 9.40
CA THR A 608 -12.35 -7.74 9.57
C THR A 608 -11.37 -7.64 10.73
N ARG A 609 -11.43 -8.56 11.71
CA ARG A 609 -10.44 -8.66 12.79
C ARG A 609 -9.04 -9.02 12.27
N LEU A 610 -8.95 -9.77 11.18
CA LEU A 610 -7.67 -10.07 10.51
C LEU A 610 -7.05 -8.83 9.86
N MET A 611 -7.88 -7.82 9.56
CA MET A 611 -7.45 -6.54 8.99
C MET A 611 -7.10 -5.49 10.06
N ALA A 612 -7.25 -5.80 11.35
CA ALA A 612 -7.10 -4.82 12.44
C ALA A 612 -5.77 -4.04 12.38
N SER A 613 -4.68 -4.70 11.98
CA SER A 613 -3.37 -4.05 11.83
C SER A 613 -3.28 -3.05 10.64
N LEU A 614 -4.23 -3.09 9.71
CA LEU A 614 -4.32 -2.12 8.60
C LEU A 614 -5.29 -0.98 8.88
N LEU A 615 -6.05 -1.07 10.00
CA LEU A 615 -7.12 -0.13 10.34
C LEU A 615 -6.61 0.92 11.33
N PHE A 616 -6.06 2.01 10.80
CA PHE A 616 -5.65 3.14 11.63
C PHE A 616 -6.86 3.96 12.08
N GLY A 617 -7.09 4.03 13.40
CA GLY A 617 -8.11 4.88 13.99
C GLY A 617 -9.57 4.51 13.62
N VAL A 618 -9.79 3.35 13.00
CA VAL A 618 -11.11 2.81 12.62
C VAL A 618 -11.28 1.45 13.28
N ALA A 619 -12.38 1.25 13.99
CA ALA A 619 -12.68 -0.04 14.58
C ALA A 619 -12.96 -1.09 13.47
N PRO A 620 -12.48 -2.34 13.62
CA PRO A 620 -12.79 -3.42 12.67
C PRO A 620 -14.30 -3.65 12.49
N THR A 621 -15.09 -3.24 13.46
CA THR A 621 -16.55 -3.38 13.52
C THR A 621 -17.26 -2.03 13.39
N ASP A 622 -16.71 -1.09 12.63
CA ASP A 622 -17.28 0.25 12.45
C ASP A 622 -18.74 0.23 11.96
N PRO A 623 -19.72 0.65 12.80
CA PRO A 623 -21.13 0.50 12.47
C PRO A 623 -21.55 1.25 11.22
N ALA A 624 -20.97 2.42 10.96
CA ALA A 624 -21.35 3.25 9.82
C ALA A 624 -20.93 2.57 8.49
N THR A 625 -19.77 1.90 8.44
CA THR A 625 -19.35 1.13 7.28
C THR A 625 -20.25 -0.08 7.06
N PHE A 626 -20.55 -0.84 8.12
CA PHE A 626 -21.40 -2.03 8.03
C PHE A 626 -22.82 -1.69 7.55
N VAL A 627 -23.44 -0.67 8.14
CA VAL A 627 -24.80 -0.22 7.75
C VAL A 627 -24.80 0.36 6.35
N GLY A 628 -23.84 1.25 6.03
CA GLY A 628 -23.76 1.87 4.69
C GLY A 628 -23.59 0.84 3.58
N VAL A 629 -22.72 -0.16 3.78
CA VAL A 629 -22.51 -1.24 2.81
C VAL A 629 -23.74 -2.15 2.71
N ALA A 630 -24.38 -2.49 3.82
CA ALA A 630 -25.61 -3.29 3.79
C ALA A 630 -26.72 -2.59 3.01
N LEU A 631 -26.88 -1.27 3.20
CA LEU A 631 -27.86 -0.46 2.44
C LEU A 631 -27.52 -0.39 0.95
N LEU A 632 -26.23 -0.19 0.60
CA LEU A 632 -25.77 -0.17 -0.78
C LEU A 632 -26.06 -1.49 -1.48
N LEU A 633 -25.70 -2.62 -0.84
CA LEU A 633 -25.91 -3.94 -1.38
C LEU A 633 -27.40 -4.28 -1.50
N ALA A 634 -28.20 -3.93 -0.50
CA ALA A 634 -29.65 -4.10 -0.54
C ALA A 634 -30.29 -3.30 -1.69
N ALA A 635 -29.90 -2.04 -1.86
CA ALA A 635 -30.41 -1.20 -2.95
C ALA A 635 -30.04 -1.77 -4.34
N ALA A 636 -28.79 -2.18 -4.53
CA ALA A 636 -28.33 -2.79 -5.79
C ALA A 636 -29.07 -4.10 -6.09
N ALA A 637 -29.24 -4.95 -5.07
CA ALA A 637 -29.94 -6.23 -5.20
C ALA A 637 -31.44 -6.05 -5.47
N VAL A 638 -32.10 -5.07 -4.85
CA VAL A 638 -33.50 -4.71 -5.13
C VAL A 638 -33.65 -4.25 -6.59
N LEU A 639 -32.75 -3.42 -7.10
CA LEU A 639 -32.75 -2.99 -8.49
C LEU A 639 -32.58 -4.17 -9.45
N ALA A 640 -31.68 -5.12 -9.12
CA ALA A 640 -31.48 -6.34 -9.90
C ALA A 640 -32.74 -7.24 -9.93
N CYS A 641 -33.52 -7.29 -8.86
CA CYS A 641 -34.79 -8.02 -8.80
C CYS A 641 -35.93 -7.28 -9.52
N TRP A 642 -35.97 -5.97 -9.44
CA TRP A 642 -37.08 -5.16 -9.95
C TRP A 642 -37.20 -5.19 -11.48
N ILE A 643 -36.05 -5.18 -12.19
CA ILE A 643 -36.03 -5.18 -13.67
C ILE A 643 -36.75 -6.44 -14.25
N PRO A 644 -36.42 -7.70 -13.84
CA PRO A 644 -37.13 -8.88 -14.34
C PRO A 644 -38.61 -8.90 -13.91
N ALA A 645 -38.89 -8.49 -12.67
CA ALA A 645 -40.24 -8.45 -12.14
C ALA A 645 -41.18 -7.51 -12.94
N ARG A 646 -40.66 -6.31 -13.27
CA ARG A 646 -41.40 -5.33 -14.10
C ARG A 646 -41.63 -5.85 -15.53
N ARG A 647 -40.68 -6.57 -16.11
CA ARG A 647 -40.88 -7.19 -17.44
C ARG A 647 -41.91 -8.30 -17.39
N ALA A 648 -41.96 -9.07 -16.30
CA ALA A 648 -42.96 -10.12 -16.11
C ALA A 648 -44.39 -9.57 -16.03
N SER A 649 -44.59 -8.44 -15.36
CA SER A 649 -45.90 -7.82 -15.17
C SER A 649 -46.49 -7.16 -16.44
N ARG A 650 -45.70 -7.05 -17.52
CA ARG A 650 -46.12 -6.49 -18.82
C ARG A 650 -46.42 -7.55 -19.89
N VAL A 651 -46.40 -8.81 -19.52
CA VAL A 651 -46.71 -9.91 -20.46
C VAL A 651 -48.22 -9.98 -20.66
N ASP A 652 -48.67 -10.02 -21.93
CA ASP A 652 -50.09 -10.16 -22.30
C ASP A 652 -50.58 -11.58 -21.89
N PRO A 653 -51.57 -11.66 -21.00
CA PRO A 653 -52.12 -12.95 -20.55
C PRO A 653 -52.63 -13.83 -21.71
N MET A 654 -53.19 -13.21 -22.78
CA MET A 654 -53.74 -13.94 -23.94
C MET A 654 -52.64 -14.63 -24.78
N VAL A 655 -51.43 -14.04 -24.84
CA VAL A 655 -50.28 -14.64 -25.56
C VAL A 655 -49.75 -15.86 -24.80
N VAL A 656 -49.82 -15.84 -23.46
CA VAL A 656 -49.35 -16.96 -22.62
C VAL A 656 -50.29 -18.17 -22.70
N LEU A 657 -51.60 -17.92 -22.72
CA LEU A 657 -52.64 -18.98 -22.80
C LEU A 657 -52.75 -19.60 -24.21
N ARG A 658 -52.28 -18.92 -25.28
CA ARG A 658 -52.25 -19.47 -26.66
C ARG A 658 -50.97 -20.23 -26.99
N ALA A 659 -49.93 -20.17 -26.15
CA ALA A 659 -48.62 -20.79 -26.39
C ALA A 659 -48.50 -22.19 -25.76
N GLU A 660 -49.52 -22.71 -25.09
CA GLU A 660 -49.71 -24.10 -24.71
C GLU A 660 -50.52 -24.82 -25.83
#